data_7519ad11f0e6c3dae7611e89bd2cae15
#
_entry.id   7519ad11f0e6c3dae7611e89bd2cae15
#
_cell.length_a   1.000
_cell.length_b   1.000
_cell.length_c   1.000
_cell.angle_alpha   90.00
_cell.angle_beta   90.00
_cell.angle_gamma   90.00
#
_symmetry.space_group_name_H-M   'P 1'
#
loop_
_entity.id
_entity.type
_entity.pdbx_description
1 polymer ?
#
loop_
_entity_poly.entity_id
_entity_poly.type
_entity_poly.pdbx_seq_one_letter_code
_entity_poly.pdbx_strand_id
1 'polypeptide(L)'
;MVAPTNASQRIEDGVGPEASISDMLLSDLKESEDPMTLPPKLQAMTERNYPQDWTETDTRAVDTARVLAADAVENCGSGHPGTAMSLAPLAYTLFQRVMDVDPADKDWVGRDRFVLSNGHSSLTQYVQLYLGGFGLELQDLKDLRTWGSKTPGHPEYNHTDHIEITTGPLGQGLASAVGMAMASRRERGLFDPDAPAGESPFDHYIYVVAGDGCLQEGVTSEASSLAGTQQLGNLILFWDDNRISIEDDTQIAFTEDVLKRYDAYGWQTLTVESGEDVAAIEAAVAEAKAEPTKPTIIRVKTVIGYPAPNLMNTGAIHGAALGADEVAAVKETLGFDPAVNFPEEDEVIAHTRKLRERAAEKRAAWDEKFNAWAEANQERKALLDRLTARELPADWAKDFPTWEPDAKGVATRKASAAAIQAAAAALPELWGGSADLAGSNNTLIEGAPSFGPRSISTEMFSADPYGRNLHFGIREHAMGAVMNGIALHGGTRVYGGTFLIFSEYLYPAIRVAALSGIDGYYVFTHDSIGLGEDGPTHQPVETLAALRAIPDVAVIRPADANETSAAWIAALEAKEQPKALALSRQNLPVLEGTKEKAFEGVARGAYVLVEESADTPDVILMASGSEVQYAVEAAKALEAEGTATRVVSVPSMDWFMEQDDAYIDSVLPRDVKARVSVEAATSMPWFRFLGEYGRAVSLEHFGASAPGAELFERFGFTTDNVVRTARETLECVREQHSVATSVRVGDTESEPTRGDGR
;
A
#
# COMPACT_ATOMS: atom_id res chain seq x y z
N MET A 1 -18.27 -33.81 -28.51
CA MET A 1 -17.33 -34.86 -28.93
C MET A 1 -16.72 -34.46 -30.25
N VAL A 2 -15.55 -33.85 -30.23
CA VAL A 2 -14.67 -33.73 -31.41
C VAL A 2 -13.25 -33.86 -30.84
N ALA A 3 -12.52 -34.85 -31.31
CA ALA A 3 -11.18 -35.21 -30.90
C ALA A 3 -10.13 -34.27 -31.53
N PRO A 4 -8.94 -34.10 -30.92
CA PRO A 4 -7.86 -33.29 -31.47
C PRO A 4 -7.08 -34.07 -32.55
N THR A 5 -6.88 -33.45 -33.69
CA THR A 5 -6.02 -33.96 -34.77
C THR A 5 -4.57 -33.54 -34.52
N ASN A 6 -3.68 -34.53 -34.46
CA ASN A 6 -2.23 -34.42 -34.56
C ASN A 6 -1.83 -33.87 -35.94
N ALA A 7 -0.95 -32.88 -35.95
CA ALA A 7 -0.11 -32.57 -37.13
C ALA A 7 1.32 -32.29 -36.68
N SER A 8 2.10 -33.35 -36.61
CA SER A 8 3.57 -33.28 -36.64
C SER A 8 4.03 -33.15 -38.10
N GLN A 9 4.61 -32.03 -38.47
CA GLN A 9 5.48 -31.95 -39.67
C GLN A 9 6.83 -31.43 -39.26
N ARG A 10 7.84 -32.27 -39.45
CA ARG A 10 9.26 -31.99 -39.31
C ARG A 10 9.68 -30.94 -40.31
N ILE A 11 10.43 -29.96 -39.84
CA ILE A 11 11.35 -29.20 -40.67
C ILE A 11 12.77 -29.61 -40.22
N GLU A 12 13.41 -30.47 -40.97
CA GLU A 12 14.86 -30.67 -40.91
C GLU A 12 15.46 -29.60 -41.79
N ASP A 13 16.32 -28.74 -41.20
CA ASP A 13 17.56 -28.31 -41.83
C ASP A 13 18.38 -27.45 -40.86
N GLY A 14 19.46 -28.00 -40.33
CA GLY A 14 20.80 -27.47 -40.36
C GLY A 14 21.15 -26.25 -39.47
N VAL A 15 20.96 -26.31 -38.13
CA VAL A 15 21.84 -25.60 -37.19
C VAL A 15 22.20 -26.61 -36.08
N GLY A 16 23.50 -26.87 -35.90
CA GLY A 16 23.97 -27.73 -34.84
C GLY A 16 23.55 -27.21 -33.46
N PRO A 17 23.40 -28.08 -32.47
CA PRO A 17 23.00 -27.66 -31.15
C PRO A 17 24.11 -26.84 -30.51
N GLU A 18 23.95 -25.54 -30.43
CA GLU A 18 24.65 -24.75 -29.39
C GLU A 18 24.13 -25.26 -28.04
N ALA A 19 25.03 -25.89 -27.29
CA ALA A 19 24.74 -26.35 -25.93
C ALA A 19 24.17 -25.19 -25.12
N SER A 20 23.04 -25.39 -24.45
CA SER A 20 22.47 -24.39 -23.58
C SER A 20 23.47 -24.05 -22.46
N ILE A 21 23.44 -22.80 -21.97
CA ILE A 21 24.31 -22.37 -20.85
C ILE A 21 24.13 -23.26 -19.64
N SER A 22 22.94 -23.82 -19.44
CA SER A 22 22.67 -24.82 -18.40
C SER A 22 23.39 -26.15 -18.66
N ASP A 23 23.52 -26.57 -19.95
CA ASP A 23 24.30 -27.77 -20.30
C ASP A 23 25.77 -27.52 -20.11
N MET A 24 26.29 -26.30 -20.39
CA MET A 24 27.65 -25.91 -20.07
C MET A 24 27.95 -25.85 -18.59
N LEU A 25 27.02 -25.32 -17.77
CA LEU A 25 27.17 -25.30 -16.31
C LEU A 25 27.03 -26.70 -15.68
N LEU A 26 26.17 -27.56 -16.24
CA LEU A 26 26.05 -28.96 -15.85
C LEU A 26 27.23 -29.79 -16.30
N SER A 27 27.91 -29.42 -17.44
CA SER A 27 29.15 -30.06 -17.87
C SER A 27 30.32 -29.68 -16.95
N ASP A 28 30.40 -28.44 -16.53
CA ASP A 28 31.43 -27.95 -15.61
C ASP A 28 31.31 -28.57 -14.20
N LEU A 29 30.07 -28.88 -13.78
CA LEU A 29 29.81 -29.61 -12.51
C LEU A 29 30.18 -31.10 -12.61
N LYS A 30 30.23 -31.70 -13.82
CA LYS A 30 30.57 -33.12 -14.03
C LYS A 30 32.05 -33.38 -14.21
N GLU A 31 32.86 -32.35 -14.44
CA GLU A 31 34.31 -32.49 -14.66
C GLU A 31 35.18 -32.32 -13.40
N SER A 32 34.57 -31.98 -12.21
CA SER A 32 35.32 -31.98 -10.94
C SER A 32 35.40 -33.40 -10.37
N GLU A 33 36.62 -33.91 -10.25
CA GLU A 33 36.89 -35.23 -9.60
C GLU A 33 36.53 -35.21 -8.08
N ASP A 34 36.15 -34.05 -7.54
CA ASP A 34 35.66 -33.84 -6.17
C ASP A 34 34.29 -33.15 -6.21
N PRO A 35 33.19 -33.84 -5.82
CA PRO A 35 31.83 -33.27 -5.84
C PRO A 35 31.61 -32.05 -4.92
N MET A 36 32.61 -31.66 -4.14
CA MET A 36 32.59 -30.50 -3.23
C MET A 36 33.28 -29.26 -3.80
N THR A 37 33.85 -29.31 -5.00
CA THR A 37 34.56 -28.16 -5.57
C THR A 37 33.62 -27.32 -6.44
N LEU A 38 33.23 -26.14 -5.94
CA LEU A 38 32.40 -25.18 -6.68
C LEU A 38 33.13 -24.65 -7.94
N PRO A 39 32.39 -24.32 -9.01
CA PRO A 39 32.95 -23.56 -10.12
C PRO A 39 33.65 -22.29 -9.63
N PRO A 40 34.78 -21.87 -10.21
CA PRO A 40 35.58 -20.75 -9.72
C PRO A 40 34.81 -19.45 -9.49
N LYS A 41 33.77 -19.19 -10.30
CA LYS A 41 32.89 -18.03 -10.16
C LYS A 41 32.02 -18.11 -8.90
N LEU A 42 31.43 -19.27 -8.64
CA LEU A 42 30.62 -19.48 -7.45
C LEU A 42 31.49 -19.52 -6.19
N GLN A 43 32.69 -20.10 -6.29
CA GLN A 43 33.65 -20.12 -5.20
C GLN A 43 34.03 -18.69 -4.77
N ALA A 44 34.30 -17.77 -5.70
CA ALA A 44 34.57 -16.38 -5.37
C ALA A 44 33.40 -15.65 -4.68
N MET A 45 32.16 -16.05 -5.00
CA MET A 45 30.95 -15.47 -4.38
C MET A 45 30.60 -16.07 -3.02
N THR A 46 31.28 -17.14 -2.60
CA THR A 46 31.09 -17.81 -1.32
C THR A 46 32.33 -17.74 -0.43
N GLU A 47 33.33 -16.93 -0.81
CA GLU A 47 34.50 -16.68 0.01
C GLU A 47 34.15 -15.81 1.21
N ARG A 48 34.37 -16.37 2.41
CA ARG A 48 34.09 -15.71 3.70
C ARG A 48 35.21 -14.73 4.05
N ASN A 49 34.85 -13.48 4.33
CA ASN A 49 35.76 -12.44 4.78
C ASN A 49 35.09 -11.61 5.91
N TYR A 50 35.76 -11.44 7.00
CA TYR A 50 35.18 -10.88 8.21
C TYR A 50 35.94 -9.66 8.74
N PRO A 51 35.26 -8.71 9.44
CA PRO A 51 35.92 -7.64 10.20
C PRO A 51 36.82 -8.20 11.28
N GLN A 52 37.76 -7.37 11.74
CA GLN A 52 38.77 -7.80 12.75
C GLN A 52 38.18 -8.19 14.11
N ASP A 53 37.03 -7.64 14.47
CA ASP A 53 36.31 -7.88 15.72
C ASP A 53 35.25 -8.98 15.59
N TRP A 54 35.17 -9.63 14.42
CA TRP A 54 34.30 -10.78 14.20
C TRP A 54 34.84 -12.02 14.91
N THR A 55 33.96 -12.74 15.58
CA THR A 55 34.32 -13.93 16.37
C THR A 55 33.84 -15.23 15.73
N GLU A 56 34.34 -16.37 16.19
CA GLU A 56 33.85 -17.68 15.80
C GLU A 56 32.35 -17.84 16.16
N THR A 57 31.88 -17.21 17.24
CA THR A 57 30.47 -17.27 17.66
C THR A 57 29.59 -16.45 16.72
N ASP A 58 30.08 -15.34 16.13
CA ASP A 58 29.35 -14.63 15.08
C ASP A 58 29.17 -15.49 13.84
N THR A 59 30.23 -16.18 13.40
CA THR A 59 30.15 -17.16 12.29
C THR A 59 29.14 -18.26 12.60
N ARG A 60 29.19 -18.81 13.82
CA ARG A 60 28.26 -19.85 14.27
C ARG A 60 26.82 -19.36 14.30
N ALA A 61 26.58 -18.10 14.70
CA ALA A 61 25.25 -17.49 14.71
C ALA A 61 24.68 -17.32 13.28
N VAL A 62 25.52 -16.91 12.32
CA VAL A 62 25.12 -16.83 10.90
C VAL A 62 24.79 -18.22 10.36
N ASP A 63 25.61 -19.21 10.66
CA ASP A 63 25.36 -20.58 10.20
C ASP A 63 24.11 -21.21 10.89
N THR A 64 23.88 -20.86 12.17
CA THR A 64 22.63 -21.19 12.88
C THR A 64 21.41 -20.58 12.18
N ALA A 65 21.51 -19.32 11.74
CA ALA A 65 20.40 -18.67 11.02
C ALA A 65 20.05 -19.42 9.72
N ARG A 66 21.02 -19.92 8.96
CA ARG A 66 20.80 -20.74 7.76
C ARG A 66 20.08 -22.05 8.08
N VAL A 67 20.55 -22.75 9.12
CA VAL A 67 19.97 -24.03 9.53
C VAL A 67 18.53 -23.83 10.03
N LEU A 68 18.28 -22.80 10.84
CA LEU A 68 16.93 -22.51 11.33
C LEU A 68 15.96 -22.18 10.18
N ALA A 69 16.43 -21.44 9.15
CA ALA A 69 15.62 -21.15 7.97
C ALA A 69 15.28 -22.42 7.17
N ALA A 70 16.27 -23.30 6.97
CA ALA A 70 16.08 -24.57 6.29
C ALA A 70 15.13 -25.50 7.08
N ASP A 71 15.36 -25.65 8.39
CA ASP A 71 14.53 -26.49 9.27
C ASP A 71 13.08 -26.00 9.35
N ALA A 72 12.86 -24.68 9.43
CA ALA A 72 11.51 -24.12 9.51
C ALA A 72 10.68 -24.41 8.27
N VAL A 73 11.28 -24.29 7.07
CA VAL A 73 10.60 -24.60 5.82
C VAL A 73 10.39 -26.10 5.66
N GLU A 74 11.37 -26.93 6.01
CA GLU A 74 11.24 -28.38 5.97
C GLU A 74 10.15 -28.87 6.92
N ASN A 75 10.09 -28.34 8.14
CA ASN A 75 9.08 -28.69 9.14
C ASN A 75 7.66 -28.30 8.67
N CYS A 76 7.51 -27.13 8.04
CA CYS A 76 6.24 -26.65 7.51
C CYS A 76 5.85 -27.35 6.19
N GLY A 77 6.82 -27.84 5.43
CA GLY A 77 6.65 -28.39 4.08
C GLY A 77 6.35 -27.37 3.00
N SER A 78 6.46 -26.06 3.31
CA SER A 78 6.16 -24.96 2.39
C SER A 78 6.90 -23.70 2.82
N GLY A 79 7.55 -23.01 1.89
CA GLY A 79 8.24 -21.74 2.16
C GLY A 79 9.37 -21.45 1.20
N HIS A 80 10.17 -20.43 1.54
CA HIS A 80 11.27 -19.93 0.70
C HIS A 80 12.57 -19.91 1.53
N PRO A 81 13.30 -21.04 1.60
CA PRO A 81 14.50 -21.13 2.43
C PRO A 81 15.73 -20.51 1.78
N GLY A 82 15.83 -20.59 0.44
CA GLY A 82 17.07 -20.30 -0.30
C GLY A 82 17.61 -18.88 -0.08
N THR A 83 16.77 -17.87 -0.23
CA THR A 83 17.15 -16.47 -0.02
C THR A 83 17.46 -16.18 1.47
N ALA A 84 16.71 -16.78 2.42
CA ALA A 84 17.01 -16.61 3.83
C ALA A 84 18.35 -17.21 4.24
N MET A 85 18.77 -18.30 3.58
CA MET A 85 20.08 -18.93 3.78
C MET A 85 21.21 -18.04 3.20
N SER A 86 21.06 -17.55 1.96
CA SER A 86 22.09 -16.72 1.32
C SER A 86 22.24 -15.33 1.94
N LEU A 87 21.15 -14.75 2.44
CA LEU A 87 21.15 -13.44 3.09
C LEU A 87 21.47 -13.48 4.61
N ALA A 88 21.72 -14.66 5.18
CA ALA A 88 22.01 -14.77 6.60
C ALA A 88 23.17 -13.86 7.08
N PRO A 89 24.31 -13.74 6.37
CA PRO A 89 25.39 -12.81 6.78
C PRO A 89 24.94 -11.35 6.75
N LEU A 90 24.24 -10.92 5.68
CA LEU A 90 23.73 -9.55 5.56
C LEU A 90 22.73 -9.23 6.67
N ALA A 91 21.74 -10.09 6.87
CA ALA A 91 20.69 -9.89 7.87
C ALA A 91 21.29 -9.84 9.29
N TYR A 92 22.20 -10.77 9.60
CA TYR A 92 22.93 -10.77 10.87
C TYR A 92 23.70 -9.46 11.08
N THR A 93 24.46 -9.03 10.08
CA THR A 93 25.23 -7.78 10.13
C THR A 93 24.33 -6.58 10.38
N LEU A 94 23.20 -6.47 9.66
CA LEU A 94 22.27 -5.36 9.85
C LEU A 94 21.71 -5.34 11.27
N PHE A 95 21.15 -6.46 11.75
CA PHE A 95 20.49 -6.50 13.05
C PHE A 95 21.49 -6.46 14.23
N GLN A 96 22.63 -7.14 14.12
CA GLN A 96 23.55 -7.26 15.23
C GLN A 96 24.59 -6.13 15.30
N ARG A 97 24.90 -5.44 14.18
CA ARG A 97 26.07 -4.56 14.14
C ARG A 97 25.78 -3.15 13.58
N VAL A 98 24.82 -3.01 12.68
CA VAL A 98 24.61 -1.78 11.90
C VAL A 98 23.47 -0.92 12.44
N MET A 99 22.28 -1.51 12.58
CA MET A 99 21.07 -0.77 12.89
C MET A 99 21.01 -0.30 14.36
N ASP A 100 20.44 0.87 14.54
CA ASP A 100 20.04 1.39 15.84
C ASP A 100 18.60 0.94 16.12
N VAL A 101 18.46 -0.15 16.86
CA VAL A 101 17.19 -0.78 17.23
C VAL A 101 17.18 -1.11 18.72
N ASP A 102 15.99 -1.18 19.32
CA ASP A 102 15.82 -1.62 20.70
C ASP A 102 14.88 -2.83 20.74
N PRO A 103 15.39 -4.05 21.04
CA PRO A 103 14.53 -5.22 21.15
C PRO A 103 13.42 -5.12 22.22
N ALA A 104 13.53 -4.18 23.15
CA ALA A 104 12.57 -3.96 24.21
C ALA A 104 11.53 -2.87 23.90
N ASP A 105 11.76 -2.05 22.88
CA ASP A 105 10.89 -0.92 22.51
C ASP A 105 10.76 -0.79 20.99
N LYS A 106 9.75 -1.45 20.45
CA LYS A 106 9.42 -1.40 19.01
C LYS A 106 8.94 -0.01 18.54
N ASP A 107 8.49 0.83 19.48
CA ASP A 107 7.92 2.14 19.19
C ASP A 107 8.92 3.29 19.42
N TRP A 108 10.18 2.96 19.70
CA TRP A 108 11.24 3.97 19.84
C TRP A 108 11.33 4.87 18.59
N VAL A 109 11.09 6.17 18.77
CA VAL A 109 11.06 7.16 17.67
C VAL A 109 12.40 7.22 16.92
N GLY A 110 13.53 7.16 17.64
CA GLY A 110 14.88 7.27 17.07
C GLY A 110 15.41 5.98 16.40
N ARG A 111 14.63 4.89 16.37
CA ARG A 111 15.10 3.63 15.78
C ARG A 111 15.25 3.72 14.27
N ASP A 112 16.20 3.00 13.72
CA ASP A 112 16.24 2.69 12.30
C ASP A 112 15.05 1.81 11.89
N ARG A 113 14.70 1.80 10.61
CA ARG A 113 13.62 0.96 10.05
C ARG A 113 14.20 -0.11 9.14
N PHE A 114 13.70 -1.33 9.26
CA PHE A 114 14.05 -2.43 8.36
C PHE A 114 12.86 -2.87 7.53
N VAL A 115 13.03 -2.90 6.21
CA VAL A 115 12.00 -3.31 5.24
C VAL A 115 12.50 -4.49 4.43
N LEU A 116 11.84 -5.64 4.57
CA LEU A 116 12.05 -6.79 3.71
C LEU A 116 11.08 -6.74 2.53
N SER A 117 11.52 -6.16 1.40
CA SER A 117 10.67 -5.98 0.20
C SER A 117 10.36 -7.31 -0.50
N ASN A 118 11.32 -8.25 -0.51
CA ASN A 118 11.14 -9.62 -0.96
C ASN A 118 10.52 -10.48 0.18
N GLY A 119 9.28 -10.14 0.57
CA GLY A 119 8.61 -10.68 1.76
C GLY A 119 8.44 -12.21 1.77
N HIS A 120 8.53 -12.90 0.62
CA HIS A 120 8.56 -14.37 0.57
C HIS A 120 9.72 -14.95 1.39
N SER A 121 10.84 -14.23 1.48
CA SER A 121 11.99 -14.61 2.31
C SER A 121 11.81 -14.21 3.79
N SER A 122 10.63 -14.34 4.35
CA SER A 122 10.28 -13.87 5.70
C SER A 122 11.22 -14.36 6.79
N LEU A 123 11.79 -15.55 6.66
CA LEU A 123 12.77 -16.12 7.58
C LEU A 123 14.07 -15.31 7.65
N THR A 124 14.41 -14.53 6.61
CA THR A 124 15.52 -13.56 6.66
C THR A 124 15.36 -12.60 7.84
N GLN A 125 14.14 -12.19 8.13
CA GLN A 125 13.82 -11.30 9.24
C GLN A 125 13.45 -12.07 10.51
N TYR A 126 12.57 -13.08 10.45
CA TYR A 126 12.09 -13.78 11.64
C TYR A 126 13.22 -14.44 12.44
N VAL A 127 14.20 -15.03 11.77
CA VAL A 127 15.35 -15.65 12.46
C VAL A 127 16.15 -14.57 13.21
N GLN A 128 16.33 -13.38 12.64
CA GLN A 128 17.03 -12.29 13.34
C GLN A 128 16.23 -11.76 14.53
N LEU A 129 14.89 -11.67 14.41
CA LEU A 129 14.02 -11.30 15.52
C LEU A 129 14.11 -12.32 16.68
N TYR A 130 14.21 -13.62 16.37
CA TYR A 130 14.43 -14.67 17.37
C TYR A 130 15.81 -14.54 18.03
N LEU A 131 16.88 -14.50 17.22
CA LEU A 131 18.27 -14.46 17.72
C LEU A 131 18.52 -13.19 18.55
N GLY A 132 18.07 -12.04 18.08
CA GLY A 132 18.24 -10.75 18.76
C GLY A 132 17.34 -10.54 19.98
N GLY A 133 16.35 -11.42 20.17
CA GLY A 133 15.42 -11.34 21.31
C GLY A 133 14.36 -10.27 21.20
N PHE A 134 13.80 -10.07 19.99
CA PHE A 134 12.72 -9.13 19.68
C PHE A 134 11.31 -9.70 19.92
N GLY A 135 11.16 -10.72 20.75
CA GLY A 135 9.86 -11.26 21.15
C GLY A 135 9.43 -12.53 20.42
N LEU A 136 10.19 -13.00 19.42
CA LEU A 136 10.01 -14.33 18.85
C LEU A 136 10.82 -15.37 19.66
N GLU A 137 10.24 -16.54 19.81
CA GLU A 137 10.85 -17.71 20.44
C GLU A 137 11.07 -18.82 19.40
N LEU A 138 11.89 -19.83 19.71
CA LEU A 138 12.18 -20.92 18.80
C LEU A 138 10.90 -21.66 18.35
N GLN A 139 9.89 -21.73 19.21
CA GLN A 139 8.60 -22.33 18.88
C GLN A 139 7.89 -21.55 17.77
N ASP A 140 7.99 -20.23 17.75
CA ASP A 140 7.38 -19.41 16.70
C ASP A 140 8.00 -19.73 15.31
N LEU A 141 9.30 -20.05 15.23
CA LEU A 141 9.93 -20.53 13.99
C LEU A 141 9.45 -21.93 13.58
N LYS A 142 9.23 -22.82 14.56
CA LYS A 142 8.67 -24.15 14.32
C LYS A 142 7.22 -24.08 13.83
N ASP A 143 6.48 -23.07 14.27
CA ASP A 143 5.08 -22.85 13.91
C ASP A 143 4.93 -21.97 12.65
N LEU A 144 5.99 -21.82 11.84
CA LEU A 144 5.95 -21.07 10.57
C LEU A 144 4.72 -21.47 9.75
N ARG A 145 3.94 -20.47 9.29
CA ARG A 145 2.75 -20.65 8.43
C ARG A 145 1.62 -21.46 9.05
N THR A 146 1.61 -21.67 10.36
CA THR A 146 0.47 -22.33 11.03
C THR A 146 -0.57 -21.30 11.46
N TRP A 147 -1.83 -21.76 11.60
CA TRP A 147 -2.93 -20.86 11.98
C TRP A 147 -2.67 -20.20 13.35
N GLY A 148 -2.67 -18.85 13.34
CA GLY A 148 -2.48 -18.05 14.56
C GLY A 148 -1.04 -17.96 15.06
N SER A 149 -0.05 -18.47 14.29
CA SER A 149 1.36 -18.28 14.63
C SER A 149 1.80 -16.83 14.44
N LYS A 150 2.87 -16.42 15.16
CA LYS A 150 3.49 -15.12 14.99
C LYS A 150 4.36 -15.00 13.74
N THR A 151 4.51 -16.08 12.97
CA THR A 151 5.38 -16.17 11.79
C THR A 151 4.57 -16.56 10.55
N PRO A 152 3.73 -15.64 10.03
CA PRO A 152 3.02 -15.86 8.79
C PRO A 152 3.99 -16.05 7.61
N GLY A 153 3.48 -16.54 6.48
CA GLY A 153 4.31 -16.85 5.30
C GLY A 153 5.06 -15.66 4.70
N HIS A 154 4.55 -14.46 4.91
CA HIS A 154 5.14 -13.18 4.55
C HIS A 154 5.01 -12.24 5.75
N PRO A 155 5.89 -11.25 5.94
CA PRO A 155 5.79 -10.30 7.04
C PRO A 155 4.45 -9.54 7.01
N GLU A 156 3.79 -9.44 8.16
CA GLU A 156 2.54 -8.71 8.34
C GLU A 156 2.69 -7.68 9.47
N TYR A 157 2.42 -6.41 9.15
CA TYR A 157 2.42 -5.32 10.12
C TYR A 157 1.35 -5.53 11.18
N ASN A 158 1.64 -5.20 12.43
CA ASN A 158 0.78 -5.44 13.61
C ASN A 158 0.49 -6.91 13.95
N HIS A 159 0.99 -7.88 13.17
CA HIS A 159 0.86 -9.29 13.48
C HIS A 159 2.12 -9.84 14.20
N THR A 160 3.28 -9.46 13.72
CA THR A 160 4.57 -9.78 14.35
C THR A 160 5.21 -8.49 14.84
N ASP A 161 5.62 -8.43 16.10
CA ASP A 161 6.32 -7.24 16.62
C ASP A 161 7.61 -6.97 15.83
N HIS A 162 8.00 -5.70 15.70
CA HIS A 162 9.16 -5.22 14.93
C HIS A 162 9.08 -5.46 13.40
N ILE A 163 7.92 -5.79 12.86
CA ILE A 163 7.66 -5.76 11.42
C ILE A 163 7.12 -4.38 11.05
N GLU A 164 7.86 -3.66 10.23
CA GLU A 164 7.55 -2.26 9.85
C GLU A 164 6.49 -2.16 8.75
N ILE A 165 6.26 -3.24 7.98
CA ILE A 165 5.37 -3.24 6.82
C ILE A 165 4.91 -4.65 6.45
N THR A 166 3.67 -4.77 5.99
CA THR A 166 3.17 -5.96 5.31
C THR A 166 3.75 -6.02 3.90
N THR A 167 4.49 -7.10 3.60
CA THR A 167 5.08 -7.36 2.28
C THR A 167 4.63 -8.72 1.75
N GLY A 168 5.01 -9.03 0.52
CA GLY A 168 4.59 -10.22 -0.22
C GLY A 168 4.35 -9.88 -1.68
N PRO A 169 3.50 -8.86 -2.01
CA PRO A 169 3.51 -8.28 -3.35
C PRO A 169 4.85 -7.56 -3.60
N LEU A 170 5.62 -8.07 -4.56
CA LEU A 170 6.96 -7.58 -4.86
C LEU A 170 6.97 -6.09 -5.24
N GLY A 171 8.00 -5.37 -4.84
CA GLY A 171 8.12 -3.92 -5.08
C GLY A 171 7.40 -3.02 -4.07
N GLN A 172 6.33 -3.50 -3.43
CA GLN A 172 5.57 -2.68 -2.45
C GLN A 172 6.44 -2.25 -1.26
N GLY A 173 7.30 -3.14 -0.75
CA GLY A 173 8.20 -2.84 0.36
C GLY A 173 9.18 -1.73 0.03
N LEU A 174 9.89 -1.82 -1.09
CA LEU A 174 10.84 -0.78 -1.51
C LEU A 174 10.14 0.56 -1.77
N ALA A 175 9.00 0.55 -2.47
CA ALA A 175 8.25 1.77 -2.74
C ALA A 175 7.73 2.43 -1.44
N SER A 176 7.29 1.64 -0.48
CA SER A 176 6.89 2.15 0.85
C SER A 176 8.09 2.65 1.67
N ALA A 177 9.25 2.01 1.56
CA ALA A 177 10.47 2.50 2.21
C ALA A 177 10.89 3.89 1.73
N VAL A 178 10.64 4.22 0.46
CA VAL A 178 10.78 5.60 -0.05
C VAL A 178 9.87 6.55 0.73
N GLY A 179 8.62 6.14 0.99
CA GLY A 179 7.68 6.89 1.81
C GLY A 179 8.15 7.07 3.26
N MET A 180 8.71 6.01 3.88
CA MET A 180 9.29 6.10 5.22
C MET A 180 10.46 7.10 5.26
N ALA A 181 11.33 7.09 4.26
CA ALA A 181 12.45 8.03 4.17
C ALA A 181 11.99 9.48 3.97
N MET A 182 10.90 9.70 3.21
CA MET A 182 10.26 11.01 3.09
C MET A 182 9.64 11.46 4.41
N ALA A 183 8.94 10.56 5.12
CA ALA A 183 8.32 10.84 6.41
C ALA A 183 9.36 11.20 7.48
N SER A 184 10.46 10.46 7.56
CA SER A 184 11.60 10.76 8.45
C SER A 184 12.10 12.19 8.23
N ARG A 185 12.32 12.60 6.96
CA ARG A 185 12.73 13.98 6.66
C ARG A 185 11.64 15.00 7.01
N ARG A 186 10.36 14.68 6.81
CA ARG A 186 9.25 15.56 7.20
C ARG A 186 9.16 15.70 8.72
N GLU A 187 9.31 14.61 9.46
CA GLU A 187 9.36 14.58 10.92
C GLU A 187 10.50 15.46 11.46
N ARG A 188 11.67 15.31 10.85
CA ARG A 188 12.85 16.16 11.14
C ARG A 188 12.50 17.66 10.98
N GLY A 189 11.77 18.02 9.92
CA GLY A 189 11.31 19.39 9.69
C GLY A 189 10.28 19.90 10.70
N LEU A 190 9.43 19.00 11.22
CA LEU A 190 8.45 19.36 12.25
C LEU A 190 9.10 19.62 13.61
N PHE A 191 10.06 18.80 13.97
CA PHE A 191 10.56 18.77 15.35
C PHE A 191 11.91 19.42 15.53
N ASP A 192 12.84 19.30 14.57
CA ASP A 192 14.21 19.78 14.77
C ASP A 192 14.89 20.22 13.46
N PRO A 193 14.31 21.20 12.72
CA PRO A 193 14.76 21.58 11.37
C PRO A 193 16.16 22.22 11.34
N ASP A 194 16.61 22.79 12.44
CA ASP A 194 17.82 23.62 12.52
C ASP A 194 19.06 22.85 13.01
N ALA A 195 18.90 21.64 13.56
CA ALA A 195 20.03 20.86 14.01
C ALA A 195 20.93 20.41 12.83
N PRO A 196 22.25 20.32 13.00
CA PRO A 196 23.12 19.73 12.00
C PRO A 196 22.76 18.27 11.68
N ALA A 197 23.09 17.82 10.47
CA ALA A 197 22.86 16.42 10.08
C ALA A 197 23.61 15.45 11.02
N GLY A 198 22.93 14.42 11.51
CA GLY A 198 23.43 13.42 12.44
C GLY A 198 23.42 13.84 13.92
N GLU A 199 23.00 15.07 14.24
CA GLU A 199 22.94 15.57 15.62
C GLU A 199 21.52 15.56 16.20
N SER A 200 20.48 15.46 15.36
CA SER A 200 19.10 15.42 15.80
C SER A 200 18.70 14.06 16.36
N PRO A 201 17.86 14.00 17.41
CA PRO A 201 17.26 12.74 17.86
C PRO A 201 16.26 12.14 16.86
N PHE A 202 15.93 12.86 15.78
CA PHE A 202 15.04 12.40 14.72
C PHE A 202 15.77 11.92 13.46
N ASP A 203 17.10 11.91 13.47
CA ASP A 203 17.91 11.36 12.38
C ASP A 203 17.99 9.84 12.50
N HIS A 204 17.51 9.11 11.50
CA HIS A 204 17.58 7.65 11.40
C HIS A 204 17.58 7.18 9.95
N TYR A 205 17.95 5.94 9.73
CA TYR A 205 18.05 5.31 8.41
C TYR A 205 16.90 4.35 8.15
N ILE A 206 16.59 4.20 6.87
CA ILE A 206 15.66 3.20 6.35
C ILE A 206 16.49 2.19 5.54
N TYR A 207 16.56 0.95 6.03
CA TYR A 207 17.25 -0.15 5.39
C TYR A 207 16.26 -1.05 4.68
N VAL A 208 16.54 -1.34 3.42
CA VAL A 208 15.66 -2.16 2.58
C VAL A 208 16.45 -3.33 2.01
N VAL A 209 15.88 -4.53 2.06
CA VAL A 209 16.38 -5.68 1.31
C VAL A 209 15.36 -6.00 0.22
N ALA A 210 15.84 -6.09 -1.03
CA ALA A 210 15.02 -6.41 -2.20
C ALA A 210 15.74 -7.40 -3.11
N GLY A 211 15.05 -8.37 -3.65
CA GLY A 211 15.57 -9.30 -4.65
C GLY A 211 15.30 -8.84 -6.08
N ASP A 212 15.76 -9.61 -7.05
CA ASP A 212 15.59 -9.36 -8.49
C ASP A 212 14.13 -9.11 -8.88
N GLY A 213 13.19 -9.88 -8.35
CA GLY A 213 11.77 -9.72 -8.62
C GLY A 213 11.22 -8.37 -8.17
N CYS A 214 11.68 -7.82 -7.04
CA CYS A 214 11.28 -6.48 -6.62
C CYS A 214 11.76 -5.41 -7.61
N LEU A 215 12.97 -5.58 -8.18
CA LEU A 215 13.55 -4.60 -9.11
C LEU A 215 12.98 -4.69 -10.52
N GLN A 216 12.28 -5.77 -10.86
CA GLN A 216 11.51 -5.91 -12.09
C GLN A 216 10.17 -5.19 -12.03
N GLU A 217 9.57 -5.06 -10.86
CA GLU A 217 8.26 -4.41 -10.68
C GLU A 217 8.27 -2.93 -11.07
N GLY A 218 7.26 -2.50 -11.84
CA GLY A 218 7.12 -1.12 -12.30
C GLY A 218 7.06 -0.11 -11.16
N VAL A 219 6.35 -0.42 -10.08
CA VAL A 219 6.24 0.44 -8.88
C VAL A 219 7.59 0.78 -8.27
N THR A 220 8.53 -0.15 -8.31
CA THR A 220 9.91 0.06 -7.84
C THR A 220 10.63 1.12 -8.68
N SER A 221 10.48 1.08 -10.01
CA SER A 221 11.06 2.08 -10.90
C SER A 221 10.48 3.47 -10.67
N GLU A 222 9.16 3.57 -10.50
CA GLU A 222 8.47 4.81 -10.17
C GLU A 222 8.98 5.41 -8.85
N ALA A 223 9.00 4.60 -7.79
CA ALA A 223 9.40 5.04 -6.45
C ALA A 223 10.90 5.38 -6.38
N SER A 224 11.77 4.58 -6.99
CA SER A 224 13.22 4.82 -7.00
C SER A 224 13.60 6.09 -7.75
N SER A 225 12.92 6.38 -8.88
CA SER A 225 13.07 7.65 -9.59
C SER A 225 12.65 8.84 -8.73
N LEU A 226 11.55 8.71 -7.97
CA LEU A 226 11.12 9.74 -7.02
C LEU A 226 12.15 9.93 -5.90
N ALA A 227 12.67 8.85 -5.33
CA ALA A 227 13.67 8.89 -4.25
C ALA A 227 14.95 9.63 -4.65
N GLY A 228 15.44 9.39 -5.88
CA GLY A 228 16.59 10.14 -6.43
C GLY A 228 16.28 11.62 -6.60
N THR A 229 15.10 11.98 -7.15
CA THR A 229 14.65 13.36 -7.27
C THR A 229 14.57 14.04 -5.90
N GLN A 230 14.11 13.32 -4.88
CA GLN A 230 13.98 13.81 -3.52
C GLN A 230 15.30 13.81 -2.74
N GLN A 231 16.38 13.23 -3.27
CA GLN A 231 17.68 13.15 -2.61
C GLN A 231 17.59 12.55 -1.20
N LEU A 232 17.03 11.33 -1.08
CA LEU A 232 16.78 10.68 0.21
C LEU A 232 18.02 9.93 0.72
N GLY A 233 19.02 10.66 1.23
CA GLY A 233 20.30 10.08 1.70
C GLY A 233 20.20 9.16 2.91
N ASN A 234 19.04 9.10 3.57
CA ASN A 234 18.76 8.17 4.66
C ASN A 234 18.14 6.83 4.21
N LEU A 235 18.03 6.59 2.90
CA LEU A 235 17.50 5.36 2.31
C LEU A 235 18.65 4.51 1.77
N ILE A 236 18.84 3.30 2.30
CA ILE A 236 19.87 2.35 1.91
C ILE A 236 19.20 1.04 1.47
N LEU A 237 19.31 0.73 0.19
CA LEU A 237 18.77 -0.47 -0.44
C LEU A 237 19.88 -1.50 -0.66
N PHE A 238 19.69 -2.71 -0.14
CA PHE A 238 20.47 -3.89 -0.50
C PHE A 238 19.72 -4.68 -1.57
N TRP A 239 20.35 -4.82 -2.72
CA TRP A 239 19.84 -5.67 -3.78
C TRP A 239 20.50 -7.04 -3.70
N ASP A 240 19.73 -8.07 -3.35
CA ASP A 240 20.12 -9.48 -3.43
C ASP A 240 20.19 -9.89 -4.90
N ASP A 241 21.37 -9.76 -5.49
CA ASP A 241 21.66 -10.16 -6.89
C ASP A 241 22.10 -11.63 -6.90
N ASN A 242 21.13 -12.53 -6.73
CA ASN A 242 21.34 -13.97 -6.83
C ASN A 242 21.00 -14.54 -8.21
N ARG A 243 20.33 -13.76 -9.06
CA ARG A 243 19.93 -14.08 -10.44
C ARG A 243 18.99 -15.26 -10.58
N ILE A 244 18.32 -15.69 -9.52
CA ILE A 244 17.39 -16.81 -9.52
C ILE A 244 15.99 -16.36 -9.11
N SER A 245 15.00 -16.80 -9.87
CA SER A 245 13.58 -16.65 -9.60
C SER A 245 12.89 -18.02 -9.57
N ILE A 246 11.56 -18.06 -9.48
CA ILE A 246 10.78 -19.30 -9.60
C ILE A 246 10.99 -19.97 -10.97
N GLU A 247 11.21 -19.17 -12.03
CA GLU A 247 11.49 -19.64 -13.39
C GLU A 247 12.98 -19.89 -13.66
N ASP A 248 13.80 -20.03 -12.58
CA ASP A 248 15.25 -20.23 -12.61
C ASP A 248 16.02 -18.94 -12.97
N ASP A 249 17.03 -18.98 -13.87
CA ASP A 249 17.90 -17.86 -14.17
C ASP A 249 17.11 -16.64 -14.71
N THR A 250 17.20 -15.53 -13.99
CA THR A 250 16.50 -14.29 -14.33
C THR A 250 16.86 -13.74 -15.72
N GLN A 251 17.95 -14.17 -16.32
CA GLN A 251 18.38 -13.71 -17.64
C GLN A 251 17.32 -13.97 -18.73
N ILE A 252 16.44 -14.95 -18.53
CA ILE A 252 15.34 -15.23 -19.46
C ILE A 252 14.38 -14.04 -19.63
N ALA A 253 14.25 -13.19 -18.59
CA ALA A 253 13.31 -12.08 -18.57
C ALA A 253 13.91 -10.74 -18.11
N PHE A 254 15.14 -10.73 -17.57
CA PHE A 254 15.74 -9.57 -16.91
C PHE A 254 17.24 -9.46 -17.22
N THR A 255 17.59 -8.69 -18.27
CA THR A 255 18.96 -8.55 -18.78
C THR A 255 19.53 -7.15 -18.66
N GLU A 256 18.81 -6.22 -18.07
CA GLU A 256 19.22 -4.83 -17.94
C GLU A 256 20.37 -4.65 -16.92
N ASP A 257 21.12 -3.55 -17.08
CA ASP A 257 22.08 -3.10 -16.08
C ASP A 257 21.38 -2.25 -15.02
N VAL A 258 20.97 -2.90 -13.93
CA VAL A 258 20.23 -2.27 -12.83
C VAL A 258 21.00 -1.11 -12.22
N LEU A 259 22.31 -1.25 -11.99
CA LEU A 259 23.09 -0.16 -11.38
C LEU A 259 23.14 1.09 -12.27
N LYS A 260 23.22 0.93 -13.60
CA LYS A 260 23.12 2.08 -14.52
C LYS A 260 21.73 2.71 -14.49
N ARG A 261 20.66 1.92 -14.35
CA ARG A 261 19.32 2.44 -14.20
C ARG A 261 19.21 3.29 -12.93
N TYR A 262 19.74 2.81 -11.80
CA TYR A 262 19.74 3.53 -10.52
C TYR A 262 20.66 4.75 -10.54
N ASP A 263 21.83 4.68 -11.18
CA ASP A 263 22.68 5.85 -11.41
C ASP A 263 21.92 6.95 -12.19
N ALA A 264 21.18 6.56 -13.25
CA ALA A 264 20.33 7.48 -14.00
C ALA A 264 19.19 8.09 -13.17
N TYR A 265 18.71 7.42 -12.12
CA TYR A 265 17.78 7.99 -11.16
C TYR A 265 18.45 8.96 -10.18
N GLY A 266 19.78 9.03 -10.12
CA GLY A 266 20.54 9.88 -9.21
C GLY A 266 20.89 9.22 -7.88
N TRP A 267 20.88 7.90 -7.81
CA TRP A 267 21.33 7.13 -6.65
C TRP A 267 22.86 6.96 -6.63
N GLN A 268 23.42 6.80 -5.44
CA GLN A 268 24.74 6.20 -5.26
C GLN A 268 24.63 4.70 -5.52
N THR A 269 25.57 4.14 -6.28
CA THR A 269 25.59 2.70 -6.61
C THR A 269 26.87 2.06 -6.10
N LEU A 270 26.74 1.04 -5.27
CA LEU A 270 27.85 0.28 -4.70
C LEU A 270 27.70 -1.21 -5.02
N THR A 271 28.81 -1.97 -4.96
CA THR A 271 28.80 -3.42 -5.18
C THR A 271 29.62 -4.14 -4.13
N VAL A 272 29.02 -5.16 -3.56
CA VAL A 272 29.66 -6.19 -2.75
C VAL A 272 29.69 -7.47 -3.58
N GLU A 273 30.89 -7.96 -3.89
CA GLU A 273 31.08 -9.07 -4.84
C GLU A 273 30.75 -10.45 -4.24
N SER A 274 30.64 -10.55 -2.93
CA SER A 274 30.25 -11.76 -2.19
C SER A 274 29.38 -11.41 -1.00
N GLY A 275 28.18 -12.02 -0.89
CA GLY A 275 27.34 -11.92 0.30
C GLY A 275 27.94 -12.52 1.57
N GLU A 276 29.04 -13.30 1.42
CA GLU A 276 29.83 -13.86 2.52
C GLU A 276 30.94 -12.90 3.00
N ASP A 277 31.20 -11.81 2.27
CA ASP A 277 32.19 -10.78 2.65
C ASP A 277 31.54 -9.71 3.54
N VAL A 278 31.43 -10.03 4.83
CA VAL A 278 30.86 -9.14 5.84
C VAL A 278 31.65 -7.84 5.98
N ALA A 279 32.98 -7.90 5.84
CA ALA A 279 33.81 -6.71 5.90
C ALA A 279 33.49 -5.73 4.74
N ALA A 280 33.23 -6.24 3.54
CA ALA A 280 32.79 -5.42 2.41
C ALA A 280 31.37 -4.90 2.59
N ILE A 281 30.47 -5.67 3.20
CA ILE A 281 29.09 -5.21 3.56
C ILE A 281 29.17 -4.01 4.50
N GLU A 282 29.94 -4.11 5.61
CA GLU A 282 30.10 -3.02 6.56
C GLU A 282 30.75 -1.77 5.93
N ALA A 283 31.77 -1.96 5.10
CA ALA A 283 32.40 -0.86 4.37
C ALA A 283 31.43 -0.15 3.41
N ALA A 284 30.59 -0.90 2.68
CA ALA A 284 29.57 -0.33 1.79
C ALA A 284 28.49 0.44 2.57
N VAL A 285 28.09 -0.06 3.75
CA VAL A 285 27.16 0.68 4.63
C VAL A 285 27.79 1.98 5.13
N ALA A 286 29.06 1.94 5.52
CA ALA A 286 29.75 3.15 5.97
C ALA A 286 29.88 4.20 4.85
N GLU A 287 30.13 3.76 3.61
CA GLU A 287 30.19 4.61 2.42
C GLU A 287 28.79 5.19 2.09
N ALA A 288 27.72 4.37 2.19
CA ALA A 288 26.34 4.81 2.00
C ALA A 288 25.95 5.90 3.02
N LYS A 289 26.28 5.70 4.29
CA LYS A 289 26.01 6.69 5.36
C LYS A 289 26.80 7.99 5.20
N ALA A 290 27.93 7.95 4.50
CA ALA A 290 28.74 9.14 4.21
C ALA A 290 28.17 10.02 3.07
N GLU A 291 27.15 9.54 2.33
CA GLU A 291 26.46 10.25 1.23
C GLU A 291 25.06 10.74 1.68
N PRO A 292 24.93 11.95 2.23
CA PRO A 292 23.66 12.42 2.80
C PRO A 292 22.68 12.94 1.74
N THR A 293 23.09 13.06 0.47
CA THR A 293 22.31 13.73 -0.59
C THR A 293 21.77 12.79 -1.66
N LYS A 294 22.08 11.49 -1.56
CA LYS A 294 21.62 10.49 -2.51
C LYS A 294 21.14 9.25 -1.78
N PRO A 295 20.03 8.64 -2.16
CA PRO A 295 19.74 7.29 -1.74
C PRO A 295 20.81 6.35 -2.31
N THR A 296 21.10 5.25 -1.61
CA THR A 296 22.14 4.31 -2.02
C THR A 296 21.56 2.94 -2.32
N ILE A 297 21.95 2.35 -3.44
CA ILE A 297 21.75 0.93 -3.74
C ILE A 297 23.10 0.20 -3.60
N ILE A 298 23.12 -0.83 -2.78
CA ILE A 298 24.24 -1.73 -2.58
C ILE A 298 23.87 -3.07 -3.24
N ARG A 299 24.44 -3.36 -4.38
CA ARG A 299 24.32 -4.67 -5.01
C ARG A 299 25.14 -5.68 -4.20
N VAL A 300 24.48 -6.69 -3.67
CA VAL A 300 25.12 -7.80 -2.95
C VAL A 300 24.97 -9.07 -3.80
N LYS A 301 26.07 -9.58 -4.33
CA LYS A 301 26.02 -10.83 -5.10
C LYS A 301 25.98 -12.00 -4.13
N THR A 302 24.95 -12.83 -4.27
CA THR A 302 24.77 -14.02 -3.43
C THR A 302 24.57 -15.27 -4.27
N VAL A 303 24.70 -16.43 -3.62
CA VAL A 303 24.32 -17.72 -4.20
C VAL A 303 23.12 -18.25 -3.44
N ILE A 304 21.95 -18.21 -4.07
CA ILE A 304 20.71 -18.62 -3.41
C ILE A 304 20.86 -20.05 -2.86
N GLY A 305 20.46 -20.22 -1.60
CA GLY A 305 20.51 -21.51 -0.92
C GLY A 305 21.89 -21.99 -0.47
N TYR A 306 22.93 -21.12 -0.57
CA TYR A 306 24.25 -21.49 -0.05
C TYR A 306 24.16 -21.84 1.46
N PRO A 307 24.75 -22.98 1.92
CA PRO A 307 25.58 -23.94 1.24
C PRO A 307 24.91 -25.30 0.91
N ALA A 308 23.67 -25.30 0.39
CA ALA A 308 22.99 -26.54 0.01
C ALA A 308 23.72 -27.23 -1.18
N PRO A 309 24.36 -28.38 -1.00
CA PRO A 309 25.31 -28.90 -1.97
C PRO A 309 24.71 -29.32 -3.32
N ASN A 310 23.41 -29.69 -3.33
CA ASN A 310 22.74 -30.18 -4.54
C ASN A 310 21.74 -29.18 -5.13
N LEU A 311 21.22 -28.23 -4.33
CA LEU A 311 20.13 -27.35 -4.74
C LEU A 311 20.52 -25.87 -4.85
N MET A 312 21.67 -25.42 -4.29
CA MET A 312 22.08 -24.03 -4.38
C MET A 312 22.17 -23.55 -5.83
N ASN A 313 21.92 -22.27 -6.07
CA ASN A 313 21.94 -21.62 -7.37
C ASN A 313 20.96 -22.22 -8.39
N THR A 314 19.80 -22.71 -7.94
CA THR A 314 18.73 -23.23 -8.79
C THR A 314 17.38 -22.66 -8.40
N GLY A 315 16.42 -22.62 -9.32
CA GLY A 315 15.03 -22.24 -9.04
C GLY A 315 14.34 -23.18 -8.05
N ALA A 316 14.79 -24.44 -7.94
CA ALA A 316 14.20 -25.43 -7.02
C ALA A 316 14.31 -25.04 -5.54
N ILE A 317 15.37 -24.31 -5.16
CA ILE A 317 15.57 -23.85 -3.77
C ILE A 317 14.85 -22.53 -3.47
N HIS A 318 14.30 -21.87 -4.48
CA HIS A 318 13.67 -20.56 -4.32
C HIS A 318 12.41 -20.66 -3.45
N GLY A 319 11.48 -21.54 -3.76
CA GLY A 319 10.13 -21.55 -3.17
C GLY A 319 9.60 -22.91 -2.72
N ALA A 320 10.47 -23.85 -2.36
CA ALA A 320 10.11 -25.20 -1.91
C ALA A 320 10.96 -25.65 -0.73
N ALA A 321 10.46 -26.64 0.03
CA ALA A 321 11.26 -27.34 1.04
C ALA A 321 12.42 -28.08 0.36
N LEU A 322 13.58 -28.12 1.04
CA LEU A 322 14.80 -28.73 0.50
C LEU A 322 14.71 -30.26 0.41
N GLY A 323 13.92 -30.88 1.28
CA GLY A 323 13.93 -32.29 1.57
C GLY A 323 14.94 -32.67 2.68
N ALA A 324 14.58 -33.70 3.46
CA ALA A 324 15.33 -34.06 4.66
C ALA A 324 16.82 -34.38 4.40
N ASP A 325 17.11 -35.00 3.25
CA ASP A 325 18.49 -35.34 2.88
C ASP A 325 19.33 -34.11 2.58
N GLU A 326 18.78 -33.09 1.90
CA GLU A 326 19.48 -31.86 1.60
C GLU A 326 19.67 -31.00 2.86
N VAL A 327 18.67 -30.94 3.74
CA VAL A 327 18.79 -30.26 5.05
C VAL A 327 19.89 -30.92 5.89
N ALA A 328 19.96 -32.26 5.91
CA ALA A 328 21.03 -32.98 6.59
C ALA A 328 22.41 -32.63 6.01
N ALA A 329 22.52 -32.59 4.68
CA ALA A 329 23.77 -32.24 4.01
C ALA A 329 24.21 -30.77 4.28
N VAL A 330 23.25 -29.82 4.36
CA VAL A 330 23.53 -28.43 4.79
C VAL A 330 24.09 -28.41 6.20
N LYS A 331 23.46 -29.14 7.14
CA LYS A 331 23.93 -29.25 8.53
C LYS A 331 25.34 -29.82 8.65
N GLU A 332 25.61 -30.92 7.93
CA GLU A 332 26.95 -31.51 7.89
C GLU A 332 28.00 -30.53 7.35
N THR A 333 27.68 -29.80 6.26
CA THR A 333 28.56 -28.80 5.67
C THR A 333 28.90 -27.69 6.65
N LEU A 334 27.93 -27.28 7.48
CA LEU A 334 28.09 -26.20 8.48
C LEU A 334 28.54 -26.73 9.87
N GLY A 335 28.86 -28.04 9.99
CA GLY A 335 29.33 -28.63 11.24
C GLY A 335 28.27 -28.74 12.33
N PHE A 336 27.01 -28.90 11.96
CA PHE A 336 25.91 -29.26 12.87
C PHE A 336 25.63 -30.77 12.81
N ASP A 337 25.01 -31.27 13.87
CA ASP A 337 24.51 -32.66 13.87
C ASP A 337 23.29 -32.75 12.92
N PRO A 338 23.37 -33.57 11.84
CA PRO A 338 22.27 -33.66 10.87
C PRO A 338 20.98 -34.24 11.45
N ALA A 339 21.05 -34.96 12.58
CA ALA A 339 19.89 -35.55 13.26
C ALA A 339 19.16 -34.53 14.18
N VAL A 340 19.75 -33.39 14.47
CA VAL A 340 19.16 -32.37 15.35
C VAL A 340 18.45 -31.29 14.51
N ASN A 341 17.14 -31.24 14.63
CA ASN A 341 16.34 -30.16 14.03
C ASN A 341 16.22 -28.98 15.00
N PHE A 342 16.26 -27.76 14.43
CA PHE A 342 16.22 -26.51 15.19
C PHE A 342 17.31 -26.47 16.29
N PRO A 343 18.59 -26.53 15.94
CA PRO A 343 19.66 -26.50 16.92
C PRO A 343 19.62 -25.18 17.70
N GLU A 344 19.57 -25.30 19.01
CA GLU A 344 19.64 -24.18 19.94
C GLU A 344 20.93 -24.33 20.77
N GLU A 345 21.89 -23.46 20.49
CA GLU A 345 23.17 -23.45 21.17
C GLU A 345 23.18 -22.28 22.16
N ASP A 346 23.22 -22.56 23.46
CA ASP A 346 23.18 -21.55 24.53
C ASP A 346 24.22 -20.44 24.34
N GLU A 347 25.40 -20.77 23.81
CA GLU A 347 26.47 -19.79 23.56
C GLU A 347 26.08 -18.83 22.43
N VAL A 348 25.48 -19.32 21.34
CA VAL A 348 24.99 -18.49 20.22
C VAL A 348 23.89 -17.55 20.70
N ILE A 349 22.90 -18.08 21.42
CA ILE A 349 21.78 -17.28 21.93
C ILE A 349 22.27 -16.23 22.93
N ALA A 350 23.16 -16.62 23.86
CA ALA A 350 23.73 -15.64 24.80
C ALA A 350 24.55 -14.56 24.09
N HIS A 351 25.25 -14.88 23.01
CA HIS A 351 26.02 -13.94 22.21
C HIS A 351 25.12 -12.96 21.44
N THR A 352 24.15 -13.46 20.68
CA THR A 352 23.26 -12.62 19.84
C THR A 352 22.36 -11.73 20.68
N ARG A 353 21.93 -12.20 21.87
CA ARG A 353 21.12 -11.40 22.81
C ARG A 353 21.89 -10.30 23.54
N LYS A 354 23.24 -10.22 23.43
CA LYS A 354 24.01 -9.04 23.83
C LYS A 354 23.63 -7.79 23.01
N LEU A 355 22.90 -7.95 21.92
CA LEU A 355 22.27 -6.82 21.23
C LEU A 355 21.50 -5.92 22.20
N ARG A 356 20.81 -6.47 23.20
CA ARG A 356 20.10 -5.69 24.23
C ARG A 356 20.99 -4.75 25.03
N GLU A 357 22.23 -5.17 25.32
CA GLU A 357 23.18 -4.34 26.04
C GLU A 357 23.66 -3.17 25.17
N ARG A 358 24.02 -3.46 23.90
CA ARG A 358 24.40 -2.43 22.92
C ARG A 358 23.26 -1.47 22.60
N ALA A 359 22.04 -1.99 22.46
CA ALA A 359 20.84 -1.20 22.26
C ALA A 359 20.59 -0.25 23.46
N ALA A 360 20.74 -0.75 24.69
CA ALA A 360 20.60 0.06 25.91
C ALA A 360 21.61 1.21 25.97
N GLU A 361 22.85 0.97 25.56
CA GLU A 361 23.87 2.03 25.48
C GLU A 361 23.53 3.10 24.43
N LYS A 362 23.13 2.68 23.22
CA LYS A 362 22.71 3.59 22.16
C LYS A 362 21.44 4.36 22.56
N ARG A 363 20.48 3.67 23.19
CA ARG A 363 19.27 4.28 23.71
C ARG A 363 19.56 5.33 24.78
N ALA A 364 20.45 5.06 25.72
CA ALA A 364 20.82 6.03 26.74
C ALA A 364 21.46 7.29 26.15
N ALA A 365 22.31 7.14 25.15
CA ALA A 365 22.92 8.28 24.44
C ALA A 365 21.87 9.07 23.63
N TRP A 366 20.89 8.38 23.02
CA TRP A 366 19.77 9.02 22.35
C TRP A 366 18.84 9.74 23.34
N ASP A 367 18.50 9.11 24.47
CA ASP A 367 17.66 9.69 25.51
C ASP A 367 18.26 11.00 26.07
N GLU A 368 19.57 11.09 26.20
CA GLU A 368 20.26 12.33 26.60
C GLU A 368 19.99 13.46 25.59
N LYS A 369 20.19 13.18 24.28
CA LYS A 369 19.92 14.13 23.21
C LYS A 369 18.44 14.52 23.14
N PHE A 370 17.55 13.52 23.20
CA PHE A 370 16.10 13.71 23.14
C PHE A 370 15.59 14.55 24.32
N ASN A 371 16.06 14.28 25.55
CA ASN A 371 15.65 15.03 26.73
C ASN A 371 16.13 16.49 26.65
N ALA A 372 17.35 16.73 26.18
CA ALA A 372 17.86 18.09 25.96
C ALA A 372 17.05 18.84 24.90
N TRP A 373 16.70 18.16 23.78
CA TRP A 373 15.83 18.72 22.76
C TRP A 373 14.43 19.02 23.31
N ALA A 374 13.82 18.09 24.06
CA ALA A 374 12.48 18.21 24.63
C ALA A 374 12.40 19.38 25.64
N GLU A 375 13.41 19.55 26.48
CA GLU A 375 13.51 20.69 27.41
C GLU A 375 13.56 22.04 26.67
N ALA A 376 14.32 22.11 25.58
CA ALA A 376 14.47 23.29 24.76
C ALA A 376 13.26 23.60 23.84
N ASN A 377 12.44 22.57 23.51
CA ASN A 377 11.37 22.65 22.49
C ASN A 377 10.01 22.15 23.00
N GLN A 378 9.52 22.69 24.11
CA GLN A 378 8.31 22.19 24.79
C GLN A 378 7.05 22.15 23.91
N GLU A 379 6.85 23.11 23.02
CA GLU A 379 5.71 23.14 22.10
C GLU A 379 5.81 22.01 21.05
N ARG A 380 7.02 21.79 20.49
CA ARG A 380 7.27 20.69 19.54
C ARG A 380 7.17 19.33 20.22
N LYS A 381 7.59 19.24 21.49
CA LYS A 381 7.42 18.03 22.30
C LYS A 381 5.93 17.73 22.54
N ALA A 382 5.14 18.72 22.88
CA ALA A 382 3.69 18.55 23.03
C ALA A 382 3.02 18.11 21.70
N LEU A 383 3.49 18.63 20.56
CA LEU A 383 3.04 18.17 19.25
C LEU A 383 3.43 16.70 19.03
N LEU A 384 4.68 16.31 19.33
CA LEU A 384 5.13 14.93 19.20
C LEU A 384 4.28 13.97 20.05
N ASP A 385 4.02 14.33 21.32
CA ASP A 385 3.20 13.52 22.22
C ASP A 385 1.79 13.31 21.66
N ARG A 386 1.17 14.38 21.13
CA ARG A 386 -0.14 14.31 20.50
C ARG A 386 -0.14 13.37 19.28
N LEU A 387 0.90 13.48 18.43
CA LEU A 387 1.02 12.65 17.23
C LEU A 387 1.30 11.18 17.56
N THR A 388 2.12 10.92 18.58
CA THR A 388 2.37 9.56 19.09
C THR A 388 1.08 8.93 19.65
N ALA A 389 0.25 9.72 20.35
CA ALA A 389 -1.05 9.29 20.82
C ALA A 389 -2.12 9.20 19.70
N ARG A 390 -1.78 9.60 18.47
CA ARG A 390 -2.70 9.68 17.30
C ARG A 390 -3.96 10.50 17.62
N GLU A 391 -3.81 11.57 18.41
CA GLU A 391 -4.91 12.47 18.80
C GLU A 391 -5.03 13.66 17.84
N LEU A 392 -6.25 14.16 17.70
CA LEU A 392 -6.54 15.43 17.04
C LEU A 392 -6.60 16.55 18.07
N PRO A 393 -6.24 17.80 17.71
CA PRO A 393 -6.37 18.92 18.65
C PRO A 393 -7.84 19.16 19.03
N ALA A 394 -8.08 19.72 20.21
CA ALA A 394 -9.43 20.18 20.55
C ALA A 394 -9.93 21.19 19.51
N ASP A 395 -11.22 21.12 19.17
CA ASP A 395 -11.90 22.01 18.22
C ASP A 395 -11.21 22.14 16.82
N TRP A 396 -10.44 21.12 16.43
CA TRP A 396 -9.65 21.13 15.17
C TRP A 396 -10.53 21.33 13.92
N ALA A 397 -11.78 20.86 13.96
CA ALA A 397 -12.72 20.93 12.84
C ALA A 397 -13.60 22.18 12.83
N LYS A 398 -13.46 23.09 13.80
CA LYS A 398 -14.35 24.26 13.98
C LYS A 398 -14.39 25.22 12.80
N ASP A 399 -13.29 25.30 12.05
CA ASP A 399 -13.15 26.22 10.91
C ASP A 399 -13.40 25.52 9.58
N PHE A 400 -13.93 24.29 9.60
CA PHE A 400 -14.32 23.61 8.37
C PHE A 400 -15.48 24.34 7.69
N PRO A 401 -15.42 24.48 6.36
CA PRO A 401 -16.41 25.24 5.63
C PRO A 401 -17.79 24.58 5.61
N THR A 402 -18.83 25.38 5.66
CA THR A 402 -20.21 24.98 5.43
C THR A 402 -20.86 25.89 4.40
N TRP A 403 -21.85 25.40 3.71
CA TRP A 403 -22.54 26.13 2.64
C TRP A 403 -24.04 26.17 2.88
N GLU A 404 -24.66 27.31 2.55
CA GLU A 404 -26.11 27.42 2.46
C GLU A 404 -26.63 26.73 1.17
N PRO A 405 -27.89 26.27 1.16
CA PRO A 405 -28.47 25.71 -0.05
C PRO A 405 -28.34 26.63 -1.26
N ASP A 406 -27.79 26.11 -2.37
CA ASP A 406 -27.55 26.88 -3.60
C ASP A 406 -27.67 25.97 -4.84
N ALA A 407 -28.58 26.32 -5.72
CA ALA A 407 -28.81 25.59 -6.98
C ALA A 407 -27.61 25.65 -7.96
N LYS A 408 -26.77 26.69 -7.89
CA LYS A 408 -25.55 26.79 -8.72
C LYS A 408 -24.46 25.85 -8.21
N GLY A 409 -24.45 25.64 -6.90
CA GLY A 409 -23.63 24.71 -6.20
C GLY A 409 -22.11 24.86 -6.40
N VAL A 410 -21.40 23.84 -5.90
CA VAL A 410 -19.94 23.74 -5.89
C VAL A 410 -19.55 22.32 -6.29
N ALA A 411 -18.49 22.17 -7.11
CA ALA A 411 -17.90 20.85 -7.35
C ALA A 411 -17.33 20.28 -6.04
N THR A 412 -17.58 19.01 -5.76
CA THR A 412 -17.10 18.41 -4.49
C THR A 412 -15.58 18.38 -4.41
N ARG A 413 -14.85 18.30 -5.54
CA ARG A 413 -13.38 18.51 -5.54
C ARG A 413 -12.95 19.89 -5.06
N LYS A 414 -13.75 20.96 -5.31
CA LYS A 414 -13.47 22.32 -4.81
C LYS A 414 -13.83 22.48 -3.34
N ALA A 415 -14.92 21.84 -2.91
CA ALA A 415 -15.26 21.76 -1.50
C ALA A 415 -14.17 21.00 -0.71
N SER A 416 -13.63 19.93 -1.29
CA SER A 416 -12.48 19.20 -0.74
C SER A 416 -11.24 20.09 -0.62
N ALA A 417 -10.96 20.95 -1.62
CA ALA A 417 -9.86 21.91 -1.52
C ALA A 417 -10.03 22.82 -0.29
N ALA A 418 -11.23 23.36 -0.09
CA ALA A 418 -11.50 24.21 1.07
C ALA A 418 -11.35 23.45 2.41
N ALA A 419 -11.79 22.18 2.45
CA ALA A 419 -11.59 21.32 3.60
C ALA A 419 -10.11 21.02 3.86
N ILE A 420 -9.31 20.77 2.81
CA ILE A 420 -7.84 20.59 2.91
C ILE A 420 -7.18 21.84 3.52
N GLN A 421 -7.58 23.06 3.11
CA GLN A 421 -7.03 24.29 3.70
C GLN A 421 -7.38 24.38 5.20
N ALA A 422 -8.62 24.12 5.59
CA ALA A 422 -9.05 24.12 6.99
C ALA A 422 -8.29 23.08 7.81
N ALA A 423 -8.20 21.86 7.31
CA ALA A 423 -7.44 20.78 7.94
C ALA A 423 -5.95 21.13 8.06
N ALA A 424 -5.34 21.66 7.00
CA ALA A 424 -3.92 22.03 6.98
C ALA A 424 -3.60 23.18 7.94
N ALA A 425 -4.54 24.07 8.20
CA ALA A 425 -4.38 25.14 9.19
C ALA A 425 -4.39 24.60 10.63
N ALA A 426 -5.22 23.58 10.91
CA ALA A 426 -5.34 22.98 12.23
C ALA A 426 -4.28 21.88 12.50
N LEU A 427 -3.82 21.20 11.46
CA LEU A 427 -2.97 19.99 11.53
C LEU A 427 -1.64 20.22 10.79
N PRO A 428 -0.57 20.68 11.46
CA PRO A 428 0.74 20.90 10.82
C PRO A 428 1.36 19.61 10.28
N GLU A 429 0.94 18.46 10.79
CA GLU A 429 1.32 17.12 10.33
C GLU A 429 0.64 16.69 9.02
N LEU A 430 -0.42 17.37 8.56
CA LEU A 430 -1.09 17.04 7.30
C LEU A 430 -0.26 17.56 6.12
N TRP A 431 0.03 16.69 5.18
CA TRP A 431 0.72 16.98 3.93
C TRP A 431 0.27 16.04 2.82
N GLY A 432 0.49 16.41 1.58
CA GLY A 432 0.03 15.58 0.48
C GLY A 432 0.12 16.28 -0.87
N GLY A 433 -0.48 15.69 -1.88
CA GLY A 433 -0.45 16.21 -3.24
C GLY A 433 -1.11 15.29 -4.23
N SER A 434 -0.61 15.26 -5.47
CA SER A 434 -1.20 14.47 -6.54
C SER A 434 -0.16 13.81 -7.44
N ALA A 435 -0.61 12.79 -8.17
CA ALA A 435 0.12 12.22 -9.30
C ALA A 435 -0.05 13.14 -10.53
N ASP A 436 0.68 14.26 -10.56
CA ASP A 436 0.69 15.29 -11.61
C ASP A 436 -0.65 16.01 -11.87
N LEU A 437 -1.65 15.82 -11.05
CA LEU A 437 -3.01 16.36 -11.24
C LEU A 437 -3.42 17.39 -10.18
N ALA A 438 -2.47 18.03 -9.50
CA ALA A 438 -2.76 18.94 -8.38
C ALA A 438 -3.75 20.06 -8.73
N GLY A 439 -3.65 20.65 -9.91
CA GLY A 439 -4.57 21.67 -10.39
C GLY A 439 -5.98 21.14 -10.71
N SER A 440 -6.08 19.90 -11.19
CA SER A 440 -7.36 19.25 -11.48
C SER A 440 -8.03 18.68 -10.24
N ASN A 441 -7.25 18.10 -9.35
CA ASN A 441 -7.75 17.50 -8.10
C ASN A 441 -7.93 18.54 -6.99
N ASN A 442 -7.34 19.74 -7.14
CA ASN A 442 -7.34 20.82 -6.15
C ASN A 442 -6.75 20.38 -4.80
N THR A 443 -5.56 19.76 -4.82
CA THR A 443 -4.92 19.13 -3.67
C THR A 443 -3.76 19.92 -3.04
N LEU A 444 -3.45 21.10 -3.55
CA LEU A 444 -2.37 21.93 -3.00
C LEU A 444 -2.77 22.58 -1.67
N ILE A 445 -1.87 22.56 -0.72
CA ILE A 445 -1.95 23.40 0.49
C ILE A 445 -1.40 24.77 0.08
N GLU A 446 -2.27 25.77 0.06
CA GLU A 446 -1.93 27.11 -0.37
C GLU A 446 -0.84 27.74 0.50
N GLY A 447 0.14 28.38 -0.14
CA GLY A 447 1.26 29.04 0.54
C GLY A 447 2.31 28.08 1.13
N ALA A 448 2.09 26.77 1.12
CA ALA A 448 3.08 25.81 1.57
C ALA A 448 4.09 25.48 0.45
N PRO A 449 5.39 25.36 0.76
CA PRO A 449 6.37 24.93 -0.23
C PRO A 449 6.18 23.46 -0.65
N SER A 450 6.69 23.14 -1.83
CA SER A 450 6.81 21.77 -2.31
C SER A 450 7.87 21.02 -1.50
N PHE A 451 7.61 19.76 -1.18
CA PHE A 451 8.57 18.88 -0.51
C PHE A 451 9.67 18.46 -1.48
N GLY A 452 10.91 18.77 -1.16
CA GLY A 452 12.07 18.37 -1.96
C GLY A 452 13.27 19.31 -1.78
N PRO A 453 14.42 18.95 -2.36
CA PRO A 453 15.62 19.77 -2.30
C PRO A 453 15.35 21.12 -2.99
N ARG A 454 15.91 22.21 -2.46
CA ARG A 454 15.69 23.55 -3.01
C ARG A 454 16.09 23.72 -4.47
N SER A 455 16.98 22.83 -4.95
CA SER A 455 17.46 22.81 -6.35
C SER A 455 16.38 22.45 -7.39
N ILE A 456 15.28 21.80 -6.97
CA ILE A 456 14.17 21.48 -7.88
C ILE A 456 13.11 22.57 -7.95
N SER A 457 13.32 23.71 -7.32
CA SER A 457 12.39 24.84 -7.41
C SER A 457 12.20 25.30 -8.86
N THR A 458 10.97 25.66 -9.20
CA THR A 458 10.57 26.19 -10.49
C THR A 458 9.99 27.60 -10.32
N GLU A 459 9.63 28.26 -11.41
CA GLU A 459 8.92 29.56 -11.34
C GLU A 459 7.55 29.43 -10.63
N MET A 460 6.89 28.30 -10.73
CA MET A 460 5.57 28.05 -10.16
C MET A 460 5.62 27.52 -8.73
N PHE A 461 6.61 26.70 -8.40
CA PHE A 461 6.70 25.97 -7.14
C PHE A 461 8.05 26.20 -6.46
N SER A 462 8.06 26.80 -5.29
CA SER A 462 9.25 26.82 -4.44
C SER A 462 9.36 25.49 -3.67
N ALA A 463 10.53 24.87 -3.69
CA ALA A 463 10.81 23.64 -2.96
C ALA A 463 11.56 23.92 -1.66
N ASP A 464 11.22 23.18 -0.62
CA ASP A 464 11.89 23.12 0.66
C ASP A 464 11.99 21.68 1.14
N PRO A 465 13.11 21.24 1.75
CA PRO A 465 13.26 19.87 2.23
C PRO A 465 12.13 19.39 3.16
N TYR A 466 11.48 20.34 3.82
CA TYR A 466 10.41 20.10 4.79
C TYR A 466 9.02 20.56 4.29
N GLY A 467 8.88 20.76 2.99
CA GLY A 467 7.64 21.22 2.38
C GLY A 467 6.43 20.31 2.63
N ARG A 468 5.22 20.81 2.34
CA ARG A 468 3.96 20.10 2.59
C ARG A 468 3.23 19.66 1.33
N ASN A 469 3.59 20.22 0.16
CA ASN A 469 3.02 19.82 -1.11
C ASN A 469 3.87 18.74 -1.76
N LEU A 470 3.29 17.54 -1.96
CA LEU A 470 3.94 16.41 -2.60
C LEU A 470 3.64 16.40 -4.10
N HIS A 471 4.69 16.22 -4.90
CA HIS A 471 4.58 16.01 -6.34
C HIS A 471 5.07 14.61 -6.67
N PHE A 472 4.15 13.66 -6.82
CA PHE A 472 4.50 12.27 -7.12
C PHE A 472 4.90 12.08 -8.59
N GLY A 473 4.53 13.05 -9.48
CA GLY A 473 4.61 12.87 -10.93
C GLY A 473 3.54 11.90 -11.43
N ILE A 474 3.60 11.50 -12.68
CA ILE A 474 2.66 10.53 -13.27
C ILE A 474 3.07 9.13 -12.81
N ARG A 475 2.80 8.82 -11.52
CA ARG A 475 3.22 7.61 -10.81
C ARG A 475 2.20 7.24 -9.73
N GLU A 476 1.02 6.83 -10.14
CA GLU A 476 -0.09 6.55 -9.23
C GLU A 476 0.23 5.36 -8.31
N HIS A 477 0.85 4.30 -8.84
CA HIS A 477 1.19 3.13 -8.05
C HIS A 477 2.23 3.47 -6.97
N ALA A 478 3.29 4.18 -7.33
CA ALA A 478 4.26 4.66 -6.34
C ALA A 478 3.63 5.64 -5.36
N MET A 479 2.73 6.53 -5.79
CA MET A 479 2.00 7.41 -4.88
C MET A 479 1.31 6.61 -3.76
N GLY A 480 0.54 5.59 -4.12
CA GLY A 480 -0.14 4.74 -3.13
C GLY A 480 0.84 4.03 -2.18
N ALA A 481 1.89 3.41 -2.71
CA ALA A 481 2.88 2.69 -1.91
C ALA A 481 3.73 3.63 -1.03
N VAL A 482 4.10 4.82 -1.53
CA VAL A 482 4.80 5.86 -0.76
C VAL A 482 3.91 6.38 0.37
N MET A 483 2.61 6.61 0.12
CA MET A 483 1.65 6.98 1.16
C MET A 483 1.57 5.92 2.25
N ASN A 484 1.59 4.63 1.89
CA ASN A 484 1.64 3.54 2.88
C ASN A 484 2.89 3.65 3.76
N GLY A 485 4.05 3.87 3.15
CA GLY A 485 5.29 4.06 3.90
C GLY A 485 5.27 5.26 4.84
N ILE A 486 4.69 6.38 4.40
CA ILE A 486 4.52 7.57 5.23
C ILE A 486 3.61 7.28 6.43
N ALA A 487 2.49 6.60 6.21
CA ALA A 487 1.55 6.24 7.26
C ALA A 487 2.15 5.25 8.27
N LEU A 488 2.90 4.25 7.79
CA LEU A 488 3.58 3.25 8.62
C LEU A 488 4.72 3.84 9.46
N HIS A 489 5.46 4.81 8.91
CA HIS A 489 6.48 5.53 9.67
C HIS A 489 5.88 6.25 10.89
N GLY A 490 4.66 6.76 10.74
CA GLY A 490 3.96 7.51 11.79
C GLY A 490 4.34 8.99 11.82
N GLY A 491 3.86 9.70 12.84
CA GLY A 491 4.19 11.12 13.08
C GLY A 491 3.55 12.12 12.10
N THR A 492 2.99 11.68 10.97
CA THR A 492 2.33 12.57 9.99
C THR A 492 1.08 11.95 9.38
N ARG A 493 0.28 12.76 8.69
CA ARG A 493 -0.94 12.35 7.98
C ARG A 493 -0.79 12.71 6.51
N VAL A 494 -0.95 11.73 5.60
CA VAL A 494 -0.69 11.91 4.18
C VAL A 494 -1.95 11.71 3.34
N TYR A 495 -2.15 12.60 2.36
CA TYR A 495 -3.13 12.41 1.30
C TYR A 495 -2.48 12.41 -0.09
N GLY A 496 -3.12 11.68 -1.02
CA GLY A 496 -2.68 11.64 -2.41
C GLY A 496 -3.87 11.66 -3.37
N GLY A 497 -3.76 12.41 -4.44
CA GLY A 497 -4.83 12.63 -5.40
C GLY A 497 -4.52 12.15 -6.80
N THR A 498 -5.55 11.62 -7.46
CA THR A 498 -5.59 11.34 -8.90
C THR A 498 -7.06 11.32 -9.36
N PHE A 499 -7.33 11.05 -10.65
CA PHE A 499 -8.69 10.77 -11.09
C PHE A 499 -9.15 9.41 -10.58
N LEU A 500 -10.44 9.24 -10.32
CA LEU A 500 -10.97 8.00 -9.74
C LEU A 500 -10.63 6.78 -10.61
N ILE A 501 -10.74 6.88 -11.93
CA ILE A 501 -10.39 5.79 -12.84
C ILE A 501 -8.93 5.32 -12.67
N PHE A 502 -8.02 6.24 -12.38
CA PHE A 502 -6.60 5.91 -12.21
C PHE A 502 -6.28 5.31 -10.82
N SER A 503 -7.28 5.17 -9.94
CA SER A 503 -7.14 4.32 -8.74
C SER A 503 -6.81 2.86 -9.10
N GLU A 504 -7.12 2.43 -10.31
CA GLU A 504 -6.81 1.10 -10.82
C GLU A 504 -5.29 0.85 -10.90
N TYR A 505 -4.48 1.89 -11.19
CA TYR A 505 -3.02 1.76 -11.17
C TYR A 505 -2.47 1.54 -9.76
N LEU A 506 -3.09 2.12 -8.72
CA LEU A 506 -2.62 1.99 -7.34
C LEU A 506 -3.45 1.01 -6.49
N TYR A 507 -4.34 0.25 -7.11
CA TYR A 507 -5.19 -0.74 -6.43
C TYR A 507 -4.41 -1.71 -5.51
N PRO A 508 -3.25 -2.28 -5.94
CA PRO A 508 -2.45 -3.14 -5.06
C PRO A 508 -1.96 -2.42 -3.80
N ALA A 509 -1.58 -1.15 -3.90
CA ALA A 509 -1.13 -0.36 -2.75
C ALA A 509 -2.29 -0.06 -1.78
N ILE A 510 -3.49 0.26 -2.29
CA ILE A 510 -4.70 0.45 -1.46
C ILE A 510 -5.03 -0.84 -0.71
N ARG A 511 -4.95 -2.00 -1.39
CA ARG A 511 -5.19 -3.30 -0.78
C ARG A 511 -4.19 -3.60 0.35
N VAL A 512 -2.91 -3.28 0.16
CA VAL A 512 -1.88 -3.45 1.21
C VAL A 512 -2.13 -2.49 2.37
N ALA A 513 -2.58 -1.26 2.11
CA ALA A 513 -2.97 -0.32 3.16
C ALA A 513 -4.11 -0.88 4.03
N ALA A 514 -5.16 -1.43 3.41
CA ALA A 514 -6.28 -2.04 4.11
C ALA A 514 -5.84 -3.26 4.94
N LEU A 515 -5.07 -4.16 4.31
CA LEU A 515 -4.52 -5.35 4.99
C LEU A 515 -3.65 -4.99 6.21
N SER A 516 -2.97 -3.84 6.16
CA SER A 516 -2.10 -3.34 7.25
C SER A 516 -2.86 -2.50 8.28
N GLY A 517 -4.14 -2.19 8.06
CA GLY A 517 -4.93 -1.34 8.97
C GLY A 517 -4.35 0.07 9.12
N ILE A 518 -3.89 0.70 8.03
CA ILE A 518 -3.24 2.01 8.09
C ILE A 518 -4.06 3.13 7.47
N ASP A 519 -3.88 4.33 8.01
CA ASP A 519 -4.56 5.53 7.52
C ASP A 519 -3.90 6.07 6.25
N GLY A 520 -4.67 6.16 5.17
CA GLY A 520 -4.31 6.84 3.94
C GLY A 520 -5.53 7.59 3.40
N TYR A 521 -5.35 8.83 2.92
CA TYR A 521 -6.45 9.66 2.42
C TYR A 521 -6.30 9.82 0.92
N TYR A 522 -7.09 9.06 0.15
CA TYR A 522 -7.09 9.13 -1.31
C TYR A 522 -8.12 10.15 -1.79
N VAL A 523 -7.68 11.14 -2.56
CA VAL A 523 -8.52 12.20 -3.12
C VAL A 523 -8.76 11.89 -4.58
N PHE A 524 -9.77 11.07 -4.86
CA PHE A 524 -10.13 10.65 -6.20
C PHE A 524 -11.19 11.59 -6.79
N THR A 525 -10.82 12.34 -7.81
CA THR A 525 -11.74 13.26 -8.48
C THR A 525 -12.22 12.71 -9.82
N HIS A 526 -13.17 13.42 -10.48
CA HIS A 526 -13.73 12.95 -11.75
C HIS A 526 -14.45 11.61 -11.60
N ASP A 527 -15.38 11.56 -10.64
CA ASP A 527 -15.97 10.36 -10.04
C ASP A 527 -16.98 9.61 -10.91
N SER A 528 -17.41 10.16 -12.05
CA SER A 528 -18.45 9.59 -12.89
C SER A 528 -18.41 10.08 -14.34
N ILE A 529 -19.35 9.67 -15.15
CA ILE A 529 -19.61 10.20 -16.50
C ILE A 529 -19.79 11.71 -16.52
N GLY A 530 -20.07 12.34 -15.37
CA GLY A 530 -20.18 13.79 -15.22
C GLY A 530 -18.90 14.57 -15.51
N LEU A 531 -17.76 13.92 -15.63
CA LEU A 531 -16.51 14.56 -16.08
C LEU A 531 -16.60 15.00 -17.55
N GLY A 532 -17.40 14.33 -18.39
CA GLY A 532 -17.78 14.79 -19.72
C GLY A 532 -16.89 14.29 -20.85
N GLU A 533 -16.33 15.24 -21.59
CA GLU A 533 -15.80 15.08 -22.95
C GLU A 533 -14.57 14.18 -23.05
N ASP A 534 -13.84 13.95 -21.95
CA ASP A 534 -12.66 13.06 -21.92
C ASP A 534 -13.03 11.61 -22.25
N GLY A 535 -14.29 11.25 -22.05
CA GLY A 535 -14.87 10.01 -22.56
C GLY A 535 -14.52 8.74 -21.74
N PRO A 536 -14.76 7.56 -22.33
CA PRO A 536 -14.77 6.28 -21.60
C PRO A 536 -13.46 5.91 -20.90
N THR A 537 -12.31 6.36 -21.41
CA THR A 537 -11.00 6.09 -20.80
C THR A 537 -10.79 6.82 -19.45
N HIS A 538 -11.62 7.82 -19.17
CA HIS A 538 -11.55 8.64 -17.96
C HIS A 538 -12.80 8.52 -17.08
N GLN A 539 -13.88 7.92 -17.60
CA GLN A 539 -15.17 7.79 -16.93
C GLN A 539 -15.24 6.47 -16.16
N PRO A 540 -15.15 6.48 -14.82
CA PRO A 540 -15.28 5.26 -14.03
C PRO A 540 -16.73 4.77 -14.05
N VAL A 541 -16.91 3.47 -14.21
CA VAL A 541 -18.21 2.78 -14.17
C VAL A 541 -18.16 1.69 -13.10
N GLU A 542 -17.20 0.78 -13.21
CA GLU A 542 -16.96 -0.34 -12.29
C GLU A 542 -16.07 0.01 -11.10
N THR A 543 -15.31 1.09 -11.18
CA THR A 543 -14.23 1.45 -10.24
C THR A 543 -14.73 1.61 -8.80
N LEU A 544 -15.92 2.23 -8.60
CA LEU A 544 -16.51 2.33 -7.26
C LEU A 544 -16.82 0.95 -6.66
N ALA A 545 -17.35 0.03 -7.47
CA ALA A 545 -17.63 -1.32 -7.04
C ALA A 545 -16.35 -2.09 -6.70
N ALA A 546 -15.30 -1.93 -7.50
CA ALA A 546 -14.00 -2.54 -7.26
C ALA A 546 -13.37 -2.05 -5.95
N LEU A 547 -13.41 -0.76 -5.66
CA LEU A 547 -12.90 -0.20 -4.40
C LEU A 547 -13.72 -0.68 -3.20
N ARG A 548 -15.06 -0.67 -3.29
CA ARG A 548 -15.98 -1.17 -2.25
C ARG A 548 -15.87 -2.69 -2.02
N ALA A 549 -15.23 -3.42 -2.94
CA ALA A 549 -14.97 -4.86 -2.78
C ALA A 549 -13.70 -5.16 -1.98
N ILE A 550 -12.82 -4.19 -1.75
CA ILE A 550 -11.64 -4.38 -0.90
C ILE A 550 -12.10 -4.31 0.56
N PRO A 551 -11.89 -5.36 1.37
CA PRO A 551 -12.20 -5.30 2.80
C PRO A 551 -11.49 -4.12 3.48
N ASP A 552 -12.15 -3.50 4.43
CA ASP A 552 -11.61 -2.44 5.29
C ASP A 552 -11.17 -1.15 4.55
N VAL A 553 -11.66 -0.90 3.34
CA VAL A 553 -11.52 0.37 2.63
C VAL A 553 -12.82 1.16 2.75
N ALA A 554 -12.76 2.36 3.34
CA ALA A 554 -13.91 3.27 3.34
C ALA A 554 -13.97 4.05 2.02
N VAL A 555 -14.99 3.78 1.19
CA VAL A 555 -15.28 4.56 -0.02
C VAL A 555 -16.34 5.60 0.30
N ILE A 556 -15.99 6.88 0.16
CA ILE A 556 -16.84 8.01 0.56
C ILE A 556 -17.15 8.85 -0.68
N ARG A 557 -18.42 8.90 -1.10
CA ARG A 557 -18.86 9.64 -2.28
C ARG A 557 -19.91 10.69 -1.89
N PRO A 558 -19.47 11.92 -1.53
CA PRO A 558 -20.36 12.96 -0.99
C PRO A 558 -21.27 13.56 -2.06
N ALA A 559 -22.51 13.87 -1.66
CA ALA A 559 -23.54 14.43 -2.52
C ALA A 559 -23.32 15.90 -2.87
N ASP A 560 -22.72 16.66 -1.96
CA ASP A 560 -22.52 18.10 -2.11
C ASP A 560 -21.34 18.64 -1.29
N ALA A 561 -21.23 19.95 -1.21
CA ALA A 561 -20.16 20.60 -0.50
C ALA A 561 -20.18 20.35 1.03
N ASN A 562 -21.37 20.29 1.66
CA ASN A 562 -21.50 20.03 3.10
C ASN A 562 -21.12 18.58 3.43
N GLU A 563 -21.61 17.61 2.66
CA GLU A 563 -21.18 16.21 2.82
C GLU A 563 -19.66 16.04 2.57
N THR A 564 -19.07 16.86 1.68
CA THR A 564 -17.61 16.81 1.44
C THR A 564 -16.83 17.28 2.66
N SER A 565 -17.23 18.37 3.31
CA SER A 565 -16.64 18.83 4.57
C SER A 565 -16.76 17.74 5.66
N ALA A 566 -17.97 17.19 5.81
CA ALA A 566 -18.24 16.12 6.76
C ALA A 566 -17.39 14.88 6.45
N ALA A 567 -17.23 14.52 5.18
CA ALA A 567 -16.40 13.40 4.74
C ALA A 567 -14.93 13.56 5.15
N TRP A 568 -14.35 14.76 4.99
CA TRP A 568 -12.99 15.03 5.45
C TRP A 568 -12.86 14.92 6.98
N ILE A 569 -13.83 15.45 7.74
CA ILE A 569 -13.82 15.36 9.20
C ILE A 569 -13.90 13.88 9.62
N ALA A 570 -14.90 13.15 9.13
CA ALA A 570 -15.07 11.75 9.46
C ALA A 570 -13.85 10.89 9.04
N ALA A 571 -13.27 11.18 7.88
CA ALA A 571 -12.08 10.47 7.40
C ALA A 571 -10.85 10.71 8.30
N LEU A 572 -10.64 11.94 8.80
CA LEU A 572 -9.52 12.28 9.69
C LEU A 572 -9.72 11.76 11.12
N GLU A 573 -10.95 11.56 11.56
CA GLU A 573 -11.31 11.00 12.87
C GLU A 573 -11.25 9.46 12.88
N ALA A 574 -11.67 8.80 11.79
CA ALA A 574 -11.58 7.36 11.64
C ALA A 574 -10.13 6.89 11.59
N LYS A 575 -9.82 5.77 12.25
CA LYS A 575 -8.47 5.21 12.36
C LYS A 575 -8.41 3.81 11.74
N GLU A 576 -7.19 3.38 11.41
CA GLU A 576 -6.86 2.00 11.04
C GLU A 576 -7.53 1.51 9.74
N GLN A 577 -7.78 2.44 8.82
CA GLN A 577 -8.42 2.11 7.56
C GLN A 577 -8.07 3.16 6.49
N PRO A 578 -7.80 2.79 5.23
CA PRO A 578 -7.68 3.74 4.13
C PRO A 578 -9.04 4.31 3.72
N LYS A 579 -9.07 5.59 3.37
CA LYS A 579 -10.27 6.34 3.00
C LYS A 579 -10.14 6.86 1.58
N ALA A 580 -11.09 6.50 0.71
CA ALA A 580 -11.17 6.91 -0.68
C ALA A 580 -12.33 7.88 -0.89
N LEU A 581 -12.03 9.18 -1.05
CA LEU A 581 -13.03 10.20 -1.35
C LEU A 581 -13.24 10.26 -2.87
N ALA A 582 -14.43 9.95 -3.35
CA ALA A 582 -14.82 10.02 -4.75
C ALA A 582 -15.56 11.34 -5.02
N LEU A 583 -14.94 12.25 -5.77
CA LEU A 583 -15.33 13.67 -5.87
C LEU A 583 -15.66 14.09 -7.30
N SER A 584 -16.70 14.89 -7.47
CA SER A 584 -17.16 15.36 -8.77
C SER A 584 -16.23 16.40 -9.41
N ARG A 585 -16.15 16.39 -10.75
CA ARG A 585 -15.57 17.48 -11.55
C ARG A 585 -16.56 18.63 -11.71
N GLN A 586 -17.81 18.30 -12.00
CA GLN A 586 -18.90 19.25 -12.21
C GLN A 586 -19.42 19.84 -10.90
N ASN A 587 -20.03 21.02 -10.97
CA ASN A 587 -20.70 21.60 -9.82
C ASN A 587 -21.96 20.78 -9.48
N LEU A 588 -22.20 20.60 -8.19
CA LEU A 588 -23.39 19.97 -7.64
C LEU A 588 -24.14 21.00 -6.79
N PRO A 589 -25.48 21.02 -6.83
CA PRO A 589 -26.25 21.90 -5.96
C PRO A 589 -25.97 21.58 -4.49
N VAL A 590 -25.92 22.61 -3.65
CA VAL A 590 -25.95 22.38 -2.19
C VAL A 590 -27.39 22.14 -1.79
N LEU A 591 -27.63 20.94 -1.27
CA LEU A 591 -28.97 20.44 -0.99
C LEU A 591 -29.50 20.98 0.36
N GLU A 592 -30.82 21.16 0.46
CA GLU A 592 -31.46 21.46 1.75
C GLU A 592 -31.27 20.31 2.73
N GLY A 593 -30.97 20.62 3.99
CA GLY A 593 -30.80 19.66 5.07
C GLY A 593 -29.40 19.07 5.20
N THR A 594 -28.52 19.19 4.19
CA THR A 594 -27.14 18.68 4.30
C THR A 594 -26.31 19.48 5.30
N LYS A 595 -26.54 20.80 5.40
CA LYS A 595 -25.84 21.65 6.37
C LYS A 595 -26.05 21.18 7.82
N GLU A 596 -27.27 20.75 8.15
CA GLU A 596 -27.65 20.33 9.49
C GLU A 596 -27.36 18.86 9.76
N LYS A 597 -27.51 17.98 8.75
CA LYS A 597 -27.52 16.54 8.90
C LYS A 597 -26.21 15.86 8.49
N ALA A 598 -25.42 16.45 7.58
CA ALA A 598 -24.29 15.77 6.95
C ALA A 598 -23.20 15.34 7.95
N PHE A 599 -22.89 16.18 8.94
CA PHE A 599 -21.75 15.87 9.84
C PHE A 599 -21.98 14.58 10.64
N GLU A 600 -23.17 14.36 11.15
CA GLU A 600 -23.51 13.09 11.80
C GLU A 600 -23.79 11.98 10.79
N GLY A 601 -24.48 12.31 9.70
CA GLY A 601 -24.94 11.35 8.70
C GLY A 601 -23.81 10.69 7.93
N VAL A 602 -22.80 11.46 7.51
CA VAL A 602 -21.63 10.94 6.80
C VAL A 602 -20.79 10.04 7.71
N ALA A 603 -20.60 10.42 8.96
CA ALA A 603 -19.87 9.60 9.92
C ALA A 603 -20.52 8.23 10.16
N ARG A 604 -21.84 8.14 9.94
CA ARG A 604 -22.61 6.88 10.01
C ARG A 604 -22.77 6.18 8.66
N GLY A 605 -22.26 6.77 7.59
CA GLY A 605 -22.24 6.19 6.24
C GLY A 605 -23.50 6.36 5.41
N ALA A 606 -24.68 6.47 6.03
CA ALA A 606 -25.95 6.81 5.38
C ALA A 606 -26.90 7.46 6.35
N TYR A 607 -27.80 8.33 5.85
CA TYR A 607 -28.77 9.02 6.68
C TYR A 607 -30.00 9.45 5.88
N VAL A 608 -31.12 9.69 6.57
CA VAL A 608 -32.35 10.23 5.96
C VAL A 608 -32.15 11.72 5.70
N LEU A 609 -31.95 12.07 4.41
CA LEU A 609 -31.84 13.47 3.99
C LEU A 609 -33.22 14.13 3.89
N VAL A 610 -34.18 13.46 3.27
CA VAL A 610 -35.58 13.93 3.16
C VAL A 610 -36.51 12.90 3.81
N GLU A 611 -37.25 13.38 4.81
CA GLU A 611 -38.27 12.55 5.47
C GLU A 611 -39.52 12.41 4.59
N GLU A 612 -40.18 11.30 4.67
CA GLU A 612 -41.49 11.05 4.08
C GLU A 612 -42.61 11.86 4.77
N SER A 613 -43.73 12.07 4.06
CA SER A 613 -44.90 12.78 4.57
C SER A 613 -45.83 11.94 5.46
N ALA A 614 -45.58 10.63 5.62
CA ALA A 614 -46.40 9.70 6.39
C ALA A 614 -45.54 9.02 7.50
N ASP A 615 -46.21 8.24 8.38
CA ASP A 615 -45.51 7.49 9.47
C ASP A 615 -44.53 6.44 8.94
N THR A 616 -44.72 5.99 7.70
CA THR A 616 -43.88 5.00 7.01
C THR A 616 -43.79 5.36 5.53
N PRO A 617 -42.60 5.32 4.88
CA PRO A 617 -42.51 5.61 3.47
C PRO A 617 -43.13 4.49 2.60
N ASP A 618 -43.82 4.89 1.53
CA ASP A 618 -44.22 3.98 0.49
C ASP A 618 -43.04 3.47 -0.32
N VAL A 619 -42.06 4.37 -0.58
CA VAL A 619 -40.83 4.08 -1.34
C VAL A 619 -39.62 4.79 -0.72
N ILE A 620 -38.47 4.13 -0.75
CA ILE A 620 -37.17 4.70 -0.36
C ILE A 620 -36.31 4.90 -1.61
N LEU A 621 -35.85 6.13 -1.84
CA LEU A 621 -34.86 6.48 -2.84
C LEU A 621 -33.49 6.60 -2.17
N MET A 622 -32.53 5.77 -2.56
CA MET A 622 -31.16 5.76 -2.05
C MET A 622 -30.22 6.27 -3.13
N ALA A 623 -29.30 7.16 -2.81
CA ALA A 623 -28.32 7.65 -3.78
C ALA A 623 -27.00 8.01 -3.10
N SER A 624 -25.93 8.08 -3.87
CA SER A 624 -24.65 8.63 -3.46
C SER A 624 -24.12 9.65 -4.47
N GLY A 625 -23.27 10.56 -4.02
CA GLY A 625 -22.62 11.51 -4.92
C GLY A 625 -23.58 12.40 -5.68
N SER A 626 -23.21 12.69 -6.93
CA SER A 626 -23.95 13.62 -7.79
C SER A 626 -25.41 13.24 -8.05
N GLU A 627 -25.80 11.99 -7.83
CA GLU A 627 -27.13 11.50 -8.14
C GLU A 627 -28.15 11.73 -7.01
N VAL A 628 -27.72 12.12 -5.81
CA VAL A 628 -28.62 12.44 -4.68
C VAL A 628 -29.59 13.57 -5.05
N GLN A 629 -29.16 14.55 -5.86
CA GLN A 629 -30.04 15.63 -6.35
C GLN A 629 -31.26 15.09 -7.13
N TYR A 630 -31.08 14.06 -7.96
CA TYR A 630 -32.18 13.47 -8.74
C TYR A 630 -33.15 12.71 -7.84
N ALA A 631 -32.65 12.05 -6.80
CA ALA A 631 -33.48 11.40 -5.79
C ALA A 631 -34.32 12.42 -5.00
N VAL A 632 -33.72 13.55 -4.61
CA VAL A 632 -34.43 14.65 -3.90
C VAL A 632 -35.54 15.27 -4.79
N GLU A 633 -35.24 15.55 -6.05
CA GLU A 633 -36.24 16.10 -6.97
C GLU A 633 -37.34 15.09 -7.31
N ALA A 634 -37.00 13.80 -7.45
CA ALA A 634 -37.98 12.73 -7.65
C ALA A 634 -38.90 12.55 -6.43
N ALA A 635 -38.36 12.66 -5.22
CA ALA A 635 -39.16 12.62 -4.00
C ALA A 635 -40.19 13.75 -3.96
N LYS A 636 -39.79 14.98 -4.29
CA LYS A 636 -40.73 16.13 -4.40
C LYS A 636 -41.86 15.85 -5.35
N ALA A 637 -41.57 15.24 -6.51
CA ALA A 637 -42.59 14.89 -7.52
C ALA A 637 -43.51 13.79 -7.00
N LEU A 638 -43.02 12.75 -6.40
CA LEU A 638 -43.79 11.62 -5.85
C LEU A 638 -44.68 12.06 -4.66
N GLU A 639 -44.12 12.89 -3.76
CA GLU A 639 -44.88 13.49 -2.65
C GLU A 639 -46.04 14.37 -3.14
N ALA A 640 -45.85 15.15 -4.20
CA ALA A 640 -46.90 15.94 -4.82
C ALA A 640 -48.07 15.08 -5.39
N GLU A 641 -47.81 13.80 -5.66
CA GLU A 641 -48.81 12.81 -6.11
C GLU A 641 -49.41 12.00 -4.93
N GLY A 642 -48.95 12.25 -3.72
CA GLY A 642 -49.42 11.58 -2.51
C GLY A 642 -48.71 10.25 -2.22
N THR A 643 -47.50 10.02 -2.78
CA THR A 643 -46.66 8.86 -2.49
C THR A 643 -45.62 9.27 -1.43
N ALA A 644 -45.73 8.71 -0.23
CA ALA A 644 -44.80 9.01 0.85
C ALA A 644 -43.40 8.50 0.51
N THR A 645 -42.45 9.42 0.33
CA THR A 645 -41.14 9.11 -0.26
C THR A 645 -40.00 9.57 0.65
N ARG A 646 -39.21 8.63 1.11
CA ARG A 646 -37.95 8.89 1.84
C ARG A 646 -36.77 8.99 0.90
N VAL A 647 -35.87 9.97 1.13
CA VAL A 647 -34.58 10.02 0.46
C VAL A 647 -33.47 9.73 1.47
N VAL A 648 -32.65 8.75 1.14
CA VAL A 648 -31.46 8.37 1.91
C VAL A 648 -30.22 8.72 1.10
N SER A 649 -29.38 9.63 1.64
CA SER A 649 -28.03 9.82 1.15
C SER A 649 -27.13 8.72 1.72
N VAL A 650 -26.34 8.07 0.87
CA VAL A 650 -25.46 6.94 1.22
C VAL A 650 -24.01 7.32 0.82
N PRO A 651 -23.37 8.26 1.51
CA PRO A 651 -22.00 8.64 1.19
C PRO A 651 -20.99 7.50 1.37
N SER A 652 -21.16 6.59 2.36
CA SER A 652 -20.28 5.42 2.55
C SER A 652 -21.08 4.18 2.92
N MET A 653 -21.12 3.21 2.01
CA MET A 653 -21.78 1.92 2.26
C MET A 653 -21.09 1.13 3.37
N ASP A 654 -19.77 1.23 3.46
CA ASP A 654 -18.96 0.47 4.41
C ASP A 654 -19.26 0.93 5.84
N TRP A 655 -19.17 2.21 6.13
CA TRP A 655 -19.51 2.77 7.45
C TRP A 655 -20.98 2.57 7.84
N PHE A 656 -21.89 2.56 6.85
CA PHE A 656 -23.30 2.28 7.13
C PHE A 656 -23.53 0.84 7.58
N MET A 657 -22.80 -0.10 6.98
CA MET A 657 -22.92 -1.51 7.35
C MET A 657 -22.27 -1.85 8.70
N GLU A 658 -21.43 -0.98 9.22
CA GLU A 658 -20.84 -1.10 10.55
C GLU A 658 -21.78 -0.60 11.68
N GLN A 659 -22.88 0.06 11.31
CA GLN A 659 -23.86 0.56 12.29
C GLN A 659 -24.66 -0.59 12.91
N ASP A 660 -25.24 -0.33 14.08
CA ASP A 660 -26.13 -1.28 14.71
C ASP A 660 -27.45 -1.46 13.93
N ASP A 661 -28.11 -2.60 14.15
CA ASP A 661 -29.38 -2.94 13.50
C ASP A 661 -30.47 -1.88 13.70
N ALA A 662 -30.51 -1.22 14.86
CA ALA A 662 -31.52 -0.21 15.18
C ALA A 662 -31.34 1.04 14.31
N TYR A 663 -30.11 1.48 14.09
CA TYR A 663 -29.82 2.59 13.21
C TYR A 663 -30.09 2.22 11.74
N ILE A 664 -29.63 1.06 11.29
CA ILE A 664 -29.89 0.57 9.92
C ILE A 664 -31.40 0.52 9.65
N ASP A 665 -32.19 -0.03 10.59
CA ASP A 665 -33.65 -0.10 10.46
C ASP A 665 -34.32 1.28 10.53
N SER A 666 -33.76 2.24 11.24
CA SER A 666 -34.28 3.61 11.28
C SER A 666 -34.13 4.31 9.92
N VAL A 667 -33.01 4.05 9.20
CA VAL A 667 -32.72 4.62 7.88
C VAL A 667 -33.42 3.84 6.77
N LEU A 668 -33.32 2.51 6.79
CA LEU A 668 -33.87 1.58 5.80
C LEU A 668 -34.82 0.56 6.46
N PRO A 669 -36.03 0.94 6.87
CA PRO A 669 -37.00 0.05 7.51
C PRO A 669 -37.19 -1.24 6.72
N ARG A 670 -37.05 -2.39 7.40
CA ARG A 670 -37.11 -3.74 6.75
C ARG A 670 -38.44 -4.04 6.09
N ASP A 671 -39.51 -3.43 6.56
CA ASP A 671 -40.87 -3.64 6.03
C ASP A 671 -41.12 -2.87 4.73
N VAL A 672 -40.34 -1.84 4.42
CA VAL A 672 -40.42 -1.08 3.17
C VAL A 672 -39.65 -1.83 2.07
N LYS A 673 -40.38 -2.46 1.16
CA LYS A 673 -39.85 -3.28 0.08
C LYS A 673 -39.60 -2.51 -1.22
N ALA A 674 -40.29 -1.39 -1.41
CA ALA A 674 -40.06 -0.53 -2.58
C ALA A 674 -38.82 0.33 -2.33
N ARG A 675 -37.71 -0.04 -2.96
CA ARG A 675 -36.42 0.64 -2.84
C ARG A 675 -35.81 0.89 -4.21
N VAL A 676 -35.31 2.09 -4.43
CA VAL A 676 -34.63 2.47 -5.67
C VAL A 676 -33.26 3.03 -5.33
N SER A 677 -32.21 2.54 -5.98
CA SER A 677 -30.88 3.14 -5.92
C SER A 677 -30.61 3.99 -7.16
N VAL A 678 -29.84 5.07 -6.99
CA VAL A 678 -29.45 5.98 -8.08
C VAL A 678 -27.95 6.28 -7.95
N GLU A 679 -27.16 5.73 -8.85
CA GLU A 679 -25.72 5.96 -8.91
C GLU A 679 -25.18 5.78 -10.33
N ALA A 680 -24.43 6.76 -10.85
CA ALA A 680 -23.82 6.73 -12.18
C ALA A 680 -22.57 5.81 -12.19
N ALA A 681 -22.77 4.56 -11.79
CA ALA A 681 -21.83 3.46 -11.74
C ALA A 681 -22.61 2.13 -11.87
N THR A 682 -21.89 0.99 -11.87
CA THR A 682 -22.56 -0.33 -11.89
C THR A 682 -23.43 -0.55 -10.66
N SER A 683 -24.58 -1.22 -10.85
CA SER A 683 -25.55 -1.50 -9.78
C SER A 683 -25.07 -2.49 -8.71
N MET A 684 -23.99 -3.23 -8.97
CA MET A 684 -23.57 -4.37 -8.16
C MET A 684 -23.49 -4.09 -6.66
N PRO A 685 -22.93 -2.97 -6.15
CA PRO A 685 -22.85 -2.72 -4.71
C PRO A 685 -24.21 -2.49 -4.03
N TRP A 686 -25.21 -2.07 -4.80
CA TRP A 686 -26.54 -1.72 -4.29
C TRP A 686 -27.45 -2.90 -4.02
N PHE A 687 -27.18 -4.08 -4.58
CA PHE A 687 -28.06 -5.23 -4.42
C PHE A 687 -28.33 -5.64 -2.97
N ARG A 688 -27.38 -5.41 -2.08
CA ARG A 688 -27.57 -5.67 -0.63
C ARG A 688 -28.66 -4.81 0.01
N PHE A 689 -28.95 -3.62 -0.55
CA PHE A 689 -29.91 -2.67 -0.03
C PHE A 689 -31.26 -2.72 -0.76
N LEU A 690 -31.28 -3.14 -2.02
CA LEU A 690 -32.46 -3.15 -2.88
C LEU A 690 -33.44 -4.25 -2.50
N GLY A 691 -32.96 -5.39 -2.02
CA GLY A 691 -33.83 -6.53 -1.72
C GLY A 691 -34.46 -7.14 -2.97
N GLU A 692 -35.59 -7.84 -2.79
CA GLU A 692 -36.23 -8.67 -3.84
C GLU A 692 -36.96 -7.85 -4.91
N TYR A 693 -37.49 -6.69 -4.55
CA TYR A 693 -38.35 -5.87 -5.42
C TYR A 693 -37.69 -4.59 -5.92
N GLY A 694 -36.56 -4.23 -5.31
CA GLY A 694 -35.87 -2.97 -5.59
C GLY A 694 -35.26 -2.91 -6.99
N ARG A 695 -35.09 -1.69 -7.48
CA ARG A 695 -34.55 -1.39 -8.82
C ARG A 695 -33.39 -0.41 -8.72
N ALA A 696 -32.48 -0.45 -9.69
CA ALA A 696 -31.38 0.49 -9.80
C ALA A 696 -31.53 1.39 -11.03
N VAL A 697 -31.26 2.68 -10.87
CA VAL A 697 -30.90 3.59 -11.96
C VAL A 697 -29.37 3.65 -11.95
N SER A 698 -28.73 2.93 -12.86
CA SER A 698 -27.30 2.61 -12.87
C SER A 698 -26.72 2.61 -14.28
N LEU A 699 -25.43 2.45 -14.40
CA LEU A 699 -24.71 2.40 -15.67
C LEU A 699 -24.05 1.02 -15.82
N GLU A 700 -24.53 0.23 -16.78
CA GLU A 700 -24.06 -1.14 -17.04
C GLU A 700 -23.24 -1.25 -18.34
N HIS A 701 -22.73 -0.13 -18.83
CA HIS A 701 -21.91 -0.03 -20.03
C HIS A 701 -20.91 1.13 -19.87
N PHE A 702 -19.86 1.14 -20.67
CA PHE A 702 -18.93 2.26 -20.69
C PHE A 702 -19.60 3.57 -21.10
N GLY A 703 -19.03 4.68 -20.64
CA GLY A 703 -19.49 6.02 -20.97
C GLY A 703 -19.23 6.41 -22.43
N ALA A 704 -19.35 7.69 -22.73
CA ALA A 704 -19.13 8.25 -24.07
C ALA A 704 -18.52 9.66 -23.97
N SER A 705 -17.90 10.14 -25.06
CA SER A 705 -17.41 11.51 -25.15
C SER A 705 -18.53 12.46 -25.56
N ALA A 706 -19.06 13.21 -24.59
CA ALA A 706 -20.06 14.27 -24.78
C ALA A 706 -20.06 15.16 -23.53
N PRO A 707 -20.74 16.33 -23.55
CA PRO A 707 -20.96 17.13 -22.35
C PRO A 707 -21.60 16.29 -21.23
N GLY A 708 -21.10 16.42 -19.98
CA GLY A 708 -21.56 15.59 -18.86
C GLY A 708 -23.07 15.63 -18.65
N ALA A 709 -23.72 16.78 -18.74
CA ALA A 709 -25.17 16.90 -18.62
C ALA A 709 -25.93 16.11 -19.71
N GLU A 710 -25.41 16.12 -20.93
CA GLU A 710 -25.98 15.32 -22.04
C GLU A 710 -25.83 13.81 -21.77
N LEU A 711 -24.69 13.37 -21.19
CA LEU A 711 -24.49 11.97 -20.83
C LEU A 711 -25.45 11.53 -19.72
N PHE A 712 -25.65 12.34 -18.68
CA PHE A 712 -26.63 12.05 -17.65
C PHE A 712 -28.04 11.90 -18.24
N GLU A 713 -28.46 12.79 -19.11
CA GLU A 713 -29.76 12.72 -19.78
C GLU A 713 -29.88 11.46 -20.65
N ARG A 714 -28.89 11.21 -21.52
CA ARG A 714 -28.94 10.06 -22.47
C ARG A 714 -28.87 8.72 -21.75
N PHE A 715 -28.17 8.62 -20.64
CA PHE A 715 -28.06 7.37 -19.89
C PHE A 715 -29.09 7.25 -18.76
N GLY A 716 -30.11 8.14 -18.76
CA GLY A 716 -31.29 8.00 -17.93
C GLY A 716 -31.12 8.47 -16.47
N PHE A 717 -30.07 9.20 -16.15
CA PHE A 717 -29.91 9.85 -14.83
C PHE A 717 -30.70 11.17 -14.81
N THR A 718 -32.03 11.03 -14.78
CA THR A 718 -32.97 12.15 -14.78
C THR A 718 -34.04 11.96 -13.71
N THR A 719 -34.60 13.05 -13.19
CA THR A 719 -35.70 13.03 -12.22
C THR A 719 -36.88 12.18 -12.73
N ASP A 720 -37.26 12.34 -13.97
CA ASP A 720 -38.38 11.61 -14.57
C ASP A 720 -38.14 10.10 -14.59
N ASN A 721 -36.91 9.65 -14.88
CA ASN A 721 -36.59 8.23 -14.88
C ASN A 721 -36.58 7.67 -13.45
N VAL A 722 -36.09 8.41 -12.45
CA VAL A 722 -36.14 7.99 -11.02
C VAL A 722 -37.62 7.86 -10.59
N VAL A 723 -38.46 8.84 -10.91
CA VAL A 723 -39.93 8.78 -10.62
C VAL A 723 -40.58 7.56 -11.30
N ARG A 724 -40.30 7.32 -12.58
CA ARG A 724 -40.81 6.15 -13.31
C ARG A 724 -40.36 4.85 -12.63
N THR A 725 -39.07 4.73 -12.30
CA THR A 725 -38.51 3.54 -11.65
C THR A 725 -39.14 3.30 -10.28
N ALA A 726 -39.40 4.35 -9.51
CA ALA A 726 -40.07 4.26 -8.22
C ALA A 726 -41.50 3.72 -8.37
N ARG A 727 -42.27 4.24 -9.34
CA ARG A 727 -43.62 3.75 -9.62
C ARG A 727 -43.64 2.28 -10.05
N GLU A 728 -42.76 1.89 -10.96
CA GLU A 728 -42.61 0.48 -11.37
C GLU A 728 -42.24 -0.42 -10.17
N THR A 729 -41.40 0.04 -9.27
CA THR A 729 -40.99 -0.70 -8.04
C THR A 729 -42.23 -0.85 -7.12
N LEU A 730 -43.01 0.21 -6.91
CA LEU A 730 -44.21 0.17 -6.12
C LEU A 730 -45.27 -0.79 -6.71
N GLU A 731 -45.42 -0.82 -8.03
CA GLU A 731 -46.33 -1.74 -8.73
C GLU A 731 -45.88 -3.19 -8.52
N CYS A 732 -44.57 -3.48 -8.67
CA CYS A 732 -44.03 -4.81 -8.40
C CYS A 732 -44.25 -5.28 -6.95
N VAL A 733 -44.10 -4.41 -5.98
CA VAL A 733 -44.40 -4.73 -4.56
C VAL A 733 -45.88 -5.01 -4.36
N ARG A 734 -46.77 -4.22 -4.95
CA ARG A 734 -48.23 -4.41 -4.86
C ARG A 734 -48.69 -5.73 -5.51
N GLU A 735 -48.10 -6.10 -6.61
CA GLU A 735 -48.40 -7.34 -7.34
C GLU A 735 -47.63 -8.55 -6.81
N GLN A 736 -46.71 -8.37 -5.86
CA GLN A 736 -45.81 -9.41 -5.34
C GLN A 736 -44.98 -10.11 -6.42
N HIS A 737 -44.70 -9.42 -7.53
CA HIS A 737 -43.81 -9.89 -8.57
C HIS A 737 -42.35 -9.54 -8.21
N SER A 738 -41.54 -10.55 -7.95
CA SER A 738 -40.11 -10.33 -7.74
C SER A 738 -39.45 -9.87 -9.04
N VAL A 739 -38.60 -8.86 -8.93
CA VAL A 739 -37.70 -8.47 -10.02
C VAL A 739 -36.47 -9.37 -9.92
N ALA A 740 -36.56 -10.58 -10.48
CA ALA A 740 -35.38 -11.42 -10.61
C ALA A 740 -34.37 -10.69 -11.50
N THR A 741 -33.41 -10.03 -10.82
CA THR A 741 -32.12 -9.55 -11.39
C THR A 741 -32.17 -8.84 -12.76
N SER A 742 -33.23 -8.13 -13.11
CA SER A 742 -33.20 -7.30 -14.32
C SER A 742 -32.82 -5.86 -13.96
N VAL A 743 -31.54 -5.58 -13.97
CA VAL A 743 -31.05 -4.22 -14.18
C VAL A 743 -31.51 -3.81 -15.57
N ARG A 744 -32.49 -2.95 -15.68
CA ARG A 744 -32.82 -2.28 -16.94
C ARG A 744 -32.18 -0.91 -16.93
N VAL A 745 -31.14 -0.78 -17.74
CA VAL A 745 -30.75 0.52 -18.29
C VAL A 745 -31.97 1.06 -19.01
N GLY A 746 -32.32 2.32 -18.78
CA GLY A 746 -33.50 2.91 -19.42
C GLY A 746 -33.55 2.60 -20.92
N ASP A 747 -34.68 2.05 -21.39
CA ASP A 747 -34.96 1.90 -22.81
C ASP A 747 -35.02 3.29 -23.46
N THR A 748 -33.85 3.87 -23.72
CA THR A 748 -33.75 4.90 -24.73
C THR A 748 -33.53 4.18 -26.05
N GLU A 749 -34.50 4.29 -26.98
CA GLU A 749 -34.35 3.90 -28.38
C GLU A 749 -33.15 4.66 -28.98
N SER A 750 -31.95 4.18 -28.73
CA SER A 750 -30.76 4.42 -29.54
C SER A 750 -29.72 3.39 -29.17
N GLU A 751 -29.72 2.24 -29.85
CA GLU A 751 -28.50 1.46 -29.96
C GLU A 751 -27.39 2.42 -30.37
N PRO A 752 -26.27 2.45 -29.60
CA PRO A 752 -25.08 3.02 -30.17
C PRO A 752 -24.72 2.14 -31.37
N THR A 753 -24.95 2.65 -32.57
CA THR A 753 -24.40 2.05 -33.78
C THR A 753 -22.90 1.93 -33.53
N ARG A 754 -22.45 0.75 -33.16
CA ARG A 754 -21.04 0.36 -33.38
C ARG A 754 -20.85 0.56 -34.85
N GLY A 755 -20.11 1.60 -35.19
CA GLY A 755 -19.66 1.81 -36.57
C GLY A 755 -19.05 0.51 -37.06
N ASP A 756 -19.57 -0.04 -38.11
CA ASP A 756 -19.02 -1.15 -38.84
C ASP A 756 -17.62 -0.78 -39.27
N GLY A 757 -16.63 -1.28 -38.54
CA GLY A 757 -15.24 -0.99 -38.83
C GLY A 757 -14.27 -1.68 -37.87
N ARG A 758 -14.40 -3.01 -37.74
CA ARG A 758 -13.38 -4.08 -37.76
C ARG A 758 -13.91 -5.35 -37.13
#